data_3146d03826de8e5d21f1a3119d6419b8
#
_entry.id   3146d03826de8e5d21f1a3119d6419b8
#
_cell.length_a   1.000
_cell.length_b   1.000
_cell.length_c   1.000
_cell.angle_alpha   90.00
_cell.angle_beta   90.00
_cell.angle_gamma   90.00
#
_symmetry.space_group_name_H-M   'P 1'
#
loop_
_entity.id
_entity.type
_entity.pdbx_description
1 polymer ?
#
loop_
_entity_poly.entity_id
_entity_poly.type
_entity_poly.pdbx_seq_one_letter_code
_entity_poly.pdbx_strand_id
1 'polypeptide(L)'
;MKHYCVVSHTHWDREWYQTQEQFRIRLIDLFDNLLKILDKNPSYIFHMDAQTIVFEDYWEVRPEMKEKCCQYIREGRVLAGPWYVQNDFFLTSGESTIRNLLIGTKQAEDMGRCGKTGYTPDQFGLISQLPQILRGFDIDHCVFGRGYYSFEEMPGGWFAGKNKPAEFNWESPDGSGVLAICMSFWYNNAQRFSADIDKAYRLTENIRDSFEGVATTPYLLLMNGVDHLEPQPDLLPILDEIQKRLPEDEKIYQTSLENYAELVRGAKIKEEMPTEVGELMQGTTGNLLKDTVSSRVYLKTKNCELQNMLENCLEPLYALLELSGMNGVYPSGHLDYLWKMLIRNHAHDSICGCSTDAVHRHMEDRFENIEEMGKELLRRGMKQLAAHVHRNLAKEDYQIVVFNSLEKSRTEVIDAVIDVVAEDEPQGIRITDENGMEVPFLVLDTEKLAKSVFTAINLPGMVDTVRYKVRILAENVPAFGFVSYRVETNHETTEYEFGNTIGFEQKQEYCLENNNLKVTVSANGTVNLFHKESGHIFEDVLRINDSADAGEAYNYLPVAGDVPVDVSGFTPAISMEETDSYLGRLRMHYEVTLPAYLDKANRRRSEETVTMPLDIILTLKKEAKSLDVTFVFTNKAKEHRMCALVRTGLNCDMAVSTSPFDLIARNKWDIKKQICNETEHNSGMTAIGDEKLSVAILNRGIYGYENLQSEQGTLAFALVRSTGKISAGDEACDDEWAIPENQCLREIRCEFSILPQTGGEFAEKAAFEAKSFQNPMMVQCEPVDTHKFMGGRTAVQDTGIAEIFYQDVPYGDITLARSESGIALEGKGLQVTALKKSFDRTGYVLRFFNMKEVENEAVIRFNGLAVKRVWKTNMKENAREEIAIAEHTVVLAIRAKEIVTLFFK
;
A
#
# COMPACT_ATOMS: atom_id res chain seq x y z
N MET A 1 -19.74 20.95 37.36
CA MET A 1 -18.37 21.49 37.11
C MET A 1 -17.99 21.08 35.71
N LYS A 2 -17.75 22.02 34.80
CA LYS A 2 -17.26 21.74 33.44
C LYS A 2 -15.87 22.36 33.21
N HIS A 3 -15.04 21.68 32.39
CA HIS A 3 -13.70 22.15 32.06
C HIS A 3 -13.59 22.29 30.55
N TYR A 4 -13.32 23.49 30.07
CA TYR A 4 -13.13 23.81 28.66
C TYR A 4 -11.62 23.70 28.37
N CYS A 5 -11.24 22.59 27.76
CA CYS A 5 -9.83 22.21 27.48
C CYS A 5 -9.47 22.72 26.08
N VAL A 6 -8.76 23.83 25.99
CA VAL A 6 -8.39 24.47 24.73
C VAL A 6 -7.06 23.92 24.25
N VAL A 7 -7.04 23.33 23.05
CA VAL A 7 -5.83 22.83 22.39
C VAL A 7 -5.51 23.70 21.18
N SER A 8 -4.40 24.46 21.26
CA SER A 8 -3.93 25.23 20.12
C SER A 8 -3.16 24.33 19.17
N HIS A 9 -3.54 24.33 17.91
CA HIS A 9 -2.97 23.45 16.90
C HIS A 9 -3.05 24.06 15.50
N THR A 10 -2.42 23.38 14.55
CA THR A 10 -2.73 23.48 13.12
C THR A 10 -2.95 22.05 12.62
N HIS A 11 -3.82 21.84 11.64
CA HIS A 11 -3.70 20.70 10.73
C HIS A 11 -2.84 21.15 9.56
N TRP A 12 -1.85 20.35 9.17
CA TRP A 12 -0.90 20.77 8.17
C TRP A 12 -0.81 19.75 7.04
N ASP A 13 -1.60 19.99 5.98
CA ASP A 13 -1.39 19.29 4.72
C ASP A 13 -0.11 19.81 4.10
N ARG A 14 0.83 18.89 3.90
CA ARG A 14 2.11 19.22 3.31
C ARG A 14 1.95 19.72 1.87
N GLU A 15 0.96 19.17 1.18
CA GLU A 15 0.55 19.50 -0.18
C GLU A 15 -0.93 19.11 -0.36
N TRP A 16 -1.74 19.98 -0.97
CA TRP A 16 -3.16 19.78 -1.25
C TRP A 16 -3.64 20.74 -2.35
N TYR A 17 -4.36 21.84 -2.00
CA TYR A 17 -4.77 22.88 -2.96
C TYR A 17 -3.62 23.81 -3.37
N GLN A 18 -2.46 23.67 -2.77
CA GLN A 18 -1.18 24.27 -3.13
C GLN A 18 -0.10 23.21 -3.09
N THR A 19 1.01 23.45 -3.81
CA THR A 19 2.18 22.58 -3.77
C THR A 19 2.93 22.70 -2.45
N GLN A 20 3.76 21.70 -2.14
CA GLN A 20 4.63 21.72 -0.97
C GLN A 20 5.43 23.03 -0.85
N GLU A 21 6.00 23.53 -1.95
CA GLU A 21 6.84 24.72 -1.89
C GLU A 21 6.03 26.01 -1.62
N GLN A 22 4.79 26.07 -2.09
CA GLN A 22 3.88 27.18 -1.75
C GLN A 22 3.47 27.13 -0.28
N PHE A 23 3.11 25.93 0.24
CA PHE A 23 2.82 25.74 1.66
C PHE A 23 4.06 25.93 2.55
N ARG A 24 5.26 25.61 2.08
CA ARG A 24 6.50 25.81 2.83
C ARG A 24 6.72 27.30 3.19
N ILE A 25 6.36 28.25 2.30
CA ILE A 25 6.43 29.67 2.62
C ILE A 25 5.55 30.00 3.82
N ARG A 26 4.30 29.52 3.81
CA ARG A 26 3.35 29.70 4.93
C ARG A 26 3.82 28.98 6.20
N LEU A 27 4.42 27.81 6.07
CA LEU A 27 4.97 27.04 7.19
C LEU A 27 6.10 27.82 7.89
N ILE A 28 6.96 28.50 7.12
CA ILE A 28 8.03 29.33 7.66
C ILE A 28 7.43 30.48 8.47
N ASP A 29 6.41 31.16 7.94
CA ASP A 29 5.72 32.26 8.63
C ASP A 29 5.07 31.75 9.93
N LEU A 30 4.38 30.59 9.89
CA LEU A 30 3.77 29.96 11.05
C LEU A 30 4.80 29.67 12.14
N PHE A 31 5.93 29.02 11.79
CA PHE A 31 6.98 28.70 12.77
C PHE A 31 7.63 29.96 13.34
N ASP A 32 7.97 30.93 12.49
CA ASP A 32 8.58 32.19 12.94
C ASP A 32 7.66 32.97 13.88
N ASN A 33 6.35 32.95 13.63
CA ASN A 33 5.34 33.58 14.52
C ASN A 33 5.14 32.76 15.80
N LEU A 34 5.06 31.42 15.71
CA LEU A 34 4.98 30.52 16.87
C LEU A 34 6.14 30.73 17.84
N LEU A 35 7.37 30.78 17.33
CA LEU A 35 8.56 30.98 18.15
C LEU A 35 8.53 32.34 18.87
N LYS A 36 8.02 33.41 18.20
CA LYS A 36 7.82 34.74 18.85
C LYS A 36 6.75 34.69 19.97
N ILE A 37 5.70 33.89 19.78
CA ILE A 37 4.65 33.72 20.79
C ILE A 37 5.20 32.95 21.99
N LEU A 38 5.93 31.87 21.75
CA LEU A 38 6.56 31.04 22.80
C LEU A 38 7.60 31.84 23.61
N ASP A 39 8.39 32.71 22.97
CA ASP A 39 9.33 33.60 23.66
C ASP A 39 8.64 34.54 24.66
N LYS A 40 7.43 35.01 24.33
CA LYS A 40 6.68 35.99 25.11
C LYS A 40 5.78 35.36 26.17
N ASN A 41 5.30 34.12 25.93
CA ASN A 41 4.29 33.46 26.74
C ASN A 41 4.81 32.11 27.24
N PRO A 42 5.41 32.01 28.46
CA PRO A 42 6.01 30.77 28.96
C PRO A 42 5.04 29.59 29.11
N SER A 43 3.74 29.85 29.25
CA SER A 43 2.70 28.81 29.38
C SER A 43 2.04 28.41 28.08
N TYR A 44 2.39 29.05 26.94
CA TYR A 44 1.77 28.74 25.65
C TYR A 44 2.25 27.37 25.14
N ILE A 45 1.28 26.54 24.71
CA ILE A 45 1.53 25.19 24.15
C ILE A 45 0.94 25.16 22.75
N PHE A 46 1.61 24.49 21.79
CA PHE A 46 1.15 24.35 20.42
C PHE A 46 1.36 22.93 19.91
N HIS A 47 0.34 22.38 19.26
CA HIS A 47 0.35 21.05 18.69
C HIS A 47 0.63 21.14 17.17
N MET A 48 1.79 20.61 16.75
CA MET A 48 2.24 20.58 15.35
C MET A 48 1.73 19.34 14.62
N ASP A 49 0.39 19.17 14.62
CA ASP A 49 -0.32 18.13 13.87
C ASP A 49 0.18 16.68 14.08
N ALA A 50 0.89 16.45 15.19
CA ALA A 50 1.54 15.17 15.48
C ALA A 50 2.49 14.66 14.35
N GLN A 51 2.95 15.51 13.44
CA GLN A 51 3.88 15.17 12.34
C GLN A 51 5.29 15.68 12.63
N THR A 52 6.29 15.00 12.07
CA THR A 52 7.69 15.46 12.17
C THR A 52 8.24 16.03 10.87
N ILE A 53 7.66 15.73 9.73
CA ILE A 53 8.11 16.22 8.42
C ILE A 53 8.10 17.75 8.31
N VAL A 54 7.15 18.41 8.97
CA VAL A 54 7.04 19.89 9.00
C VAL A 54 8.30 20.56 9.58
N PHE A 55 9.02 19.88 10.48
CA PHE A 55 10.28 20.37 11.02
C PHE A 55 11.42 20.18 10.01
N GLU A 56 11.44 19.06 9.25
CA GLU A 56 12.39 18.90 8.16
C GLU A 56 12.21 20.01 7.12
N ASP A 57 10.96 20.24 6.67
CA ASP A 57 10.63 21.27 5.66
C ASP A 57 10.97 22.69 6.14
N TYR A 58 10.80 22.99 7.44
CA TYR A 58 11.17 24.27 8.02
C TYR A 58 12.70 24.44 8.09
N TRP A 59 13.44 23.43 8.58
CA TRP A 59 14.89 23.52 8.77
C TRP A 59 15.70 23.46 7.50
N GLU A 60 15.16 22.96 6.40
CA GLU A 60 15.80 23.09 5.08
C GLU A 60 16.01 24.55 4.69
N VAL A 61 15.14 25.46 5.13
CA VAL A 61 15.20 26.91 4.82
C VAL A 61 15.74 27.72 6.01
N ARG A 62 15.44 27.31 7.24
CA ARG A 62 15.79 27.99 8.50
C ARG A 62 16.60 27.08 9.43
N PRO A 63 17.77 26.55 8.99
CA PRO A 63 18.58 25.62 9.79
C PRO A 63 19.05 26.21 11.13
N GLU A 64 19.24 27.52 11.22
CA GLU A 64 19.63 28.26 12.43
C GLU A 64 18.56 28.21 13.53
N MET A 65 17.30 27.94 13.18
CA MET A 65 16.22 27.88 14.15
C MET A 65 16.03 26.48 14.77
N LYS A 66 16.76 25.48 14.30
CA LYS A 66 16.63 24.09 14.71
C LYS A 66 16.76 23.92 16.24
N GLU A 67 17.83 24.43 16.83
CA GLU A 67 18.07 24.26 18.28
C GLU A 67 16.98 24.94 19.11
N LYS A 68 16.50 26.09 18.68
CA LYS A 68 15.41 26.80 19.36
C LYS A 68 14.08 26.01 19.30
N CYS A 69 13.75 25.40 18.16
CA CYS A 69 12.59 24.50 18.06
C CYS A 69 12.76 23.29 18.99
N CYS A 70 13.91 22.63 18.97
CA CYS A 70 14.22 21.49 19.83
C CYS A 70 14.14 21.88 21.32
N GLN A 71 14.50 23.09 21.71
CA GLN A 71 14.33 23.57 23.09
C GLN A 71 12.85 23.52 23.48
N TYR A 72 11.97 24.11 22.69
CA TYR A 72 10.51 24.15 22.99
C TYR A 72 9.87 22.76 22.93
N ILE A 73 10.38 21.85 22.10
CA ILE A 73 9.96 20.45 22.09
C ILE A 73 10.36 19.75 23.41
N ARG A 74 11.59 19.91 23.88
CA ARG A 74 12.07 19.38 25.18
C ARG A 74 11.27 19.93 26.37
N GLU A 75 10.89 21.21 26.31
CA GLU A 75 10.03 21.86 27.31
C GLU A 75 8.57 21.35 27.28
N GLY A 76 8.17 20.60 26.24
CA GLY A 76 6.78 20.15 26.02
C GLY A 76 5.83 21.26 25.61
N ARG A 77 6.34 22.35 25.08
CA ARG A 77 5.57 23.52 24.62
C ARG A 77 5.28 23.49 23.11
N VAL A 78 6.06 22.74 22.35
CA VAL A 78 5.78 22.33 20.97
C VAL A 78 5.67 20.82 20.95
N LEU A 79 4.53 20.29 20.50
CA LEU A 79 4.26 18.87 20.48
C LEU A 79 4.50 18.32 19.06
N ALA A 80 5.49 17.42 18.92
CA ALA A 80 5.96 16.84 17.67
C ALA A 80 5.79 15.31 17.69
N GLY A 81 5.44 14.72 16.53
CA GLY A 81 5.26 13.27 16.37
C GLY A 81 3.99 12.74 17.07
N PRO A 82 3.71 11.43 16.97
CA PRO A 82 4.61 10.32 16.59
C PRO A 82 4.72 10.04 15.09
N TRP A 83 3.87 10.63 14.25
CA TRP A 83 3.87 10.38 12.82
C TRP A 83 5.04 11.10 12.10
N TYR A 84 5.52 10.52 11.01
CA TYR A 84 6.36 11.27 10.07
C TYR A 84 5.50 12.17 9.18
N VAL A 85 4.42 11.62 8.59
CA VAL A 85 3.36 12.35 7.89
C VAL A 85 1.98 11.84 8.31
N GLN A 86 0.93 12.62 8.09
CA GLN A 86 -0.47 12.20 8.24
C GLN A 86 -0.89 11.35 7.03
N ASN A 87 -0.63 10.02 7.07
CA ASN A 87 -0.93 9.12 5.97
C ASN A 87 -2.39 8.68 5.92
N ASP A 88 -2.88 8.35 4.72
CA ASP A 88 -4.10 7.56 4.60
C ASP A 88 -3.84 6.11 5.00
N PHE A 89 -4.81 5.47 5.69
CA PHE A 89 -4.63 4.13 6.23
C PHE A 89 -5.10 3.01 5.29
N PHE A 90 -6.01 3.29 4.36
CA PHE A 90 -6.57 2.28 3.46
C PHE A 90 -5.82 2.17 2.14
N LEU A 91 -5.17 3.26 1.70
CA LEU A 91 -4.39 3.32 0.46
C LEU A 91 -2.89 3.04 0.67
N THR A 92 -2.49 2.83 1.93
CA THR A 92 -1.12 2.49 2.30
C THR A 92 -1.08 1.14 3.01
N SER A 93 0.05 0.45 2.94
CA SER A 93 0.21 -0.83 3.63
C SER A 93 0.30 -0.66 5.15
N GLY A 94 0.01 -1.72 5.90
CA GLY A 94 0.22 -1.74 7.34
C GLY A 94 1.69 -1.51 7.72
N GLU A 95 2.62 -2.06 6.93
CA GLU A 95 4.06 -1.82 7.13
C GLU A 95 4.43 -0.36 6.89
N SER A 96 3.89 0.28 5.85
CA SER A 96 4.11 1.72 5.62
C SER A 96 3.67 2.56 6.83
N THR A 97 2.53 2.23 7.45
CA THR A 97 2.05 2.88 8.68
C THR A 97 3.01 2.66 9.85
N ILE A 98 3.54 1.44 10.02
CA ILE A 98 4.55 1.16 11.06
C ILE A 98 5.86 1.90 10.76
N ARG A 99 6.32 1.97 9.50
CA ARG A 99 7.51 2.75 9.12
C ARG A 99 7.33 4.23 9.35
N ASN A 100 6.15 4.75 9.04
CA ASN A 100 5.79 6.15 9.32
C ASN A 100 5.96 6.45 10.82
N LEU A 101 5.41 5.60 11.69
CA LEU A 101 5.57 5.73 13.15
C LEU A 101 7.02 5.54 13.62
N LEU A 102 7.77 4.58 13.07
CA LEU A 102 9.18 4.37 13.43
C LEU A 102 10.02 5.61 13.11
N ILE A 103 9.86 6.18 11.91
CA ILE A 103 10.60 7.37 11.47
C ILE A 103 10.19 8.59 12.30
N GLY A 104 8.88 8.84 12.43
CA GLY A 104 8.37 10.00 13.16
C GLY A 104 8.71 9.96 14.64
N THR A 105 8.53 8.81 15.30
CA THR A 105 8.92 8.62 16.72
C THR A 105 10.41 8.87 16.93
N LYS A 106 11.27 8.29 16.07
CA LYS A 106 12.72 8.47 16.18
C LYS A 106 13.12 9.93 16.01
N GLN A 107 12.55 10.60 14.98
CA GLN A 107 12.84 12.01 14.75
C GLN A 107 12.40 12.89 15.92
N ALA A 108 11.19 12.66 16.47
CA ALA A 108 10.69 13.43 17.60
C ALA A 108 11.54 13.17 18.88
N GLU A 109 11.98 11.95 19.12
CA GLU A 109 12.92 11.61 20.21
C GLU A 109 14.28 12.32 20.03
N ASP A 110 14.81 12.37 18.79
CA ASP A 110 16.05 13.08 18.49
C ASP A 110 15.91 14.61 18.66
N MET A 111 14.71 15.15 18.49
CA MET A 111 14.39 16.55 18.81
C MET A 111 14.28 16.81 20.32
N GLY A 112 14.11 15.74 21.12
CA GLY A 112 14.11 15.78 22.57
C GLY A 112 12.86 15.21 23.25
N ARG A 113 11.71 15.13 22.57
CA ARG A 113 10.47 14.52 23.09
C ARG A 113 9.57 14.09 21.95
N CYS A 114 9.06 12.87 22.00
CA CYS A 114 8.01 12.40 21.13
C CYS A 114 6.64 12.54 21.77
N GLY A 115 5.66 13.12 21.07
CA GLY A 115 4.26 13.10 21.43
C GLY A 115 3.71 11.67 21.46
N LYS A 116 2.76 11.40 22.36
CA LYS A 116 2.15 10.08 22.57
C LYS A 116 0.65 10.05 22.26
N THR A 117 0.20 10.90 21.37
CA THR A 117 -1.20 10.91 20.91
C THR A 117 -1.29 10.30 19.52
N GLY A 118 -2.12 9.27 19.36
CA GLY A 118 -2.56 8.80 18.04
C GLY A 118 -3.50 9.81 17.42
N TYR A 119 -2.97 10.93 16.94
CA TYR A 119 -3.75 12.02 16.36
C TYR A 119 -3.95 11.82 14.87
N THR A 120 -5.21 11.70 14.45
CA THR A 120 -5.62 11.42 13.08
C THR A 120 -6.84 12.27 12.74
N PRO A 121 -6.64 13.61 12.54
CA PRO A 121 -7.75 14.55 12.46
C PRO A 121 -8.61 14.38 11.21
N ASP A 122 -7.99 14.06 10.07
CA ASP A 122 -8.62 14.19 8.76
C ASP A 122 -8.53 12.92 7.86
N GLN A 123 -7.96 11.83 8.33
CA GLN A 123 -7.91 10.58 7.57
C GLN A 123 -9.30 10.06 7.20
N PHE A 124 -9.45 9.52 5.99
CA PHE A 124 -10.74 9.16 5.38
C PHE A 124 -11.27 7.80 5.85
N GLY A 125 -11.27 7.61 7.17
CA GLY A 125 -11.60 6.41 7.90
C GLY A 125 -10.38 5.77 8.56
N LEU A 126 -10.62 4.83 9.49
CA LEU A 126 -9.58 4.23 10.33
C LEU A 126 -9.66 2.71 10.27
N ILE A 127 -8.51 2.06 10.04
CA ILE A 127 -8.39 0.60 9.93
C ILE A 127 -8.59 -0.10 11.28
N SER A 128 -9.09 -1.33 11.24
CA SER A 128 -9.40 -2.17 12.41
C SER A 128 -8.21 -2.41 13.34
N GLN A 129 -7.00 -2.44 12.78
CA GLN A 129 -5.77 -2.76 13.52
C GLN A 129 -5.04 -1.52 14.06
N LEU A 130 -5.58 -0.32 13.89
CA LEU A 130 -4.92 0.90 14.38
C LEU A 130 -4.71 0.92 15.90
N PRO A 131 -5.68 0.48 16.75
CA PRO A 131 -5.43 0.38 18.18
C PRO A 131 -4.25 -0.54 18.53
N GLN A 132 -4.13 -1.71 17.90
CA GLN A 132 -3.01 -2.63 18.12
C GLN A 132 -1.67 -2.01 17.68
N ILE A 133 -1.66 -1.29 16.55
CA ILE A 133 -0.48 -0.57 16.06
C ILE A 133 -0.06 0.50 17.06
N LEU A 134 -0.99 1.35 17.51
CA LEU A 134 -0.72 2.41 18.48
C LEU A 134 -0.16 1.83 19.81
N ARG A 135 -0.79 0.75 20.32
CA ARG A 135 -0.29 0.04 21.52
C ARG A 135 1.12 -0.50 21.31
N GLY A 136 1.45 -0.94 20.10
CA GLY A 136 2.80 -1.38 19.71
C GLY A 136 3.87 -0.27 19.76
N PHE A 137 3.44 1.00 19.85
CA PHE A 137 4.29 2.20 20.03
C PHE A 137 4.13 2.88 21.39
N ASP A 138 3.56 2.19 22.38
CA ASP A 138 3.26 2.73 23.71
C ASP A 138 2.31 3.93 23.70
N ILE A 139 1.40 3.97 22.74
CA ILE A 139 0.35 4.98 22.61
C ILE A 139 -0.97 4.32 23.03
N ASP A 140 -1.66 4.92 23.98
CA ASP A 140 -2.84 4.34 24.63
C ASP A 140 -4.12 5.15 24.41
N HIS A 141 -4.07 6.16 23.54
CA HIS A 141 -5.23 6.94 23.13
C HIS A 141 -5.13 7.41 21.69
N CYS A 142 -6.30 7.59 21.07
CA CYS A 142 -6.46 8.08 19.70
C CYS A 142 -7.44 9.25 19.67
N VAL A 143 -7.05 10.36 19.03
CA VAL A 143 -7.91 11.53 18.82
C VAL A 143 -8.11 11.68 17.32
N PHE A 144 -9.35 11.67 16.85
CA PHE A 144 -9.67 11.58 15.42
C PHE A 144 -10.93 12.35 15.03
N GLY A 145 -11.09 12.66 13.72
CA GLY A 145 -12.18 13.48 13.21
C GLY A 145 -13.25 12.72 12.40
N ARG A 146 -12.90 11.60 11.75
CA ARG A 146 -13.78 10.90 10.78
C ARG A 146 -14.02 9.45 11.15
N GLY A 147 -15.17 8.90 10.71
CA GLY A 147 -15.45 7.46 10.79
C GLY A 147 -16.29 7.01 11.98
N TYR A 148 -16.78 7.92 12.81
CA TYR A 148 -17.58 7.56 14.00
C TYR A 148 -18.78 8.51 14.17
N TYR A 149 -19.82 8.31 13.36
CA TYR A 149 -21.04 9.11 13.42
C TYR A 149 -22.29 8.25 13.52
N SER A 150 -23.37 8.77 14.17
CA SER A 150 -24.67 8.12 14.20
C SER A 150 -25.38 8.26 12.86
N PHE A 151 -26.01 7.18 12.39
CA PHE A 151 -26.80 7.20 11.15
C PHE A 151 -28.23 7.70 11.36
N GLU A 152 -28.74 7.71 12.58
CA GLU A 152 -30.15 8.00 12.88
C GLU A 152 -30.46 9.50 12.86
N GLU A 153 -29.49 10.38 13.02
CA GLU A 153 -29.66 11.81 13.17
C GLU A 153 -28.70 12.66 12.33
N MET A 154 -28.52 12.31 11.06
CA MET A 154 -27.70 13.15 10.19
C MET A 154 -28.52 14.27 9.54
N PRO A 155 -28.52 15.52 10.07
CA PRO A 155 -28.88 16.66 9.26
C PRO A 155 -27.83 16.81 8.17
N GLY A 156 -28.18 17.15 6.94
CA GLY A 156 -27.29 17.33 5.83
C GLY A 156 -26.17 18.35 6.09
N GLY A 157 -25.15 17.93 6.84
CA GLY A 157 -24.01 18.75 7.26
C GLY A 157 -22.87 17.89 7.79
N TRP A 158 -21.68 18.45 7.79
CA TRP A 158 -20.42 17.83 8.18
C TRP A 158 -20.37 17.35 9.66
N PHE A 159 -21.31 17.82 10.48
CA PHE A 159 -21.32 17.64 11.92
C PHE A 159 -22.57 16.88 12.33
N ALA A 160 -22.49 15.57 12.32
CA ALA A 160 -23.59 14.71 12.67
C ALA A 160 -23.22 13.81 13.83
N GLY A 161 -24.16 13.46 14.65
CA GLY A 161 -24.02 12.43 15.66
C GLY A 161 -24.14 12.90 17.09
N LYS A 162 -25.21 13.63 17.39
CA LYS A 162 -25.56 13.98 18.78
C LYS A 162 -25.77 12.78 19.72
N ASN A 163 -25.91 11.56 19.15
CA ASN A 163 -26.26 10.37 19.95
C ASN A 163 -25.08 9.45 20.26
N LYS A 164 -23.91 9.66 19.66
CA LYS A 164 -22.73 8.86 19.98
C LYS A 164 -21.85 9.57 20.99
N PRO A 165 -21.35 8.87 22.03
CA PRO A 165 -20.38 9.40 22.97
C PRO A 165 -19.10 9.83 22.26
N ALA A 166 -18.57 11.03 22.62
CA ALA A 166 -17.30 11.51 22.06
C ALA A 166 -16.10 10.66 22.53
N GLU A 167 -16.21 10.09 23.73
CA GLU A 167 -15.15 9.27 24.32
C GLU A 167 -15.66 7.84 24.49
N PHE A 168 -14.84 6.85 24.04
CA PHE A 168 -15.18 5.42 24.09
C PHE A 168 -13.91 4.55 24.11
N ASN A 169 -14.09 3.25 24.40
CA ASN A 169 -13.02 2.26 24.23
C ASN A 169 -13.04 1.76 22.78
N TRP A 170 -11.92 1.88 22.10
CA TRP A 170 -11.77 1.33 20.74
C TRP A 170 -10.78 0.17 20.74
N GLU A 171 -11.23 -0.98 20.26
CA GLU A 171 -10.47 -2.22 20.27
C GLU A 171 -10.21 -2.75 18.86
N SER A 172 -8.99 -3.20 18.63
CA SER A 172 -8.67 -4.04 17.49
C SER A 172 -9.23 -5.44 17.69
N PRO A 173 -9.43 -6.24 16.61
CA PRO A 173 -9.96 -7.60 16.72
C PRO A 173 -9.13 -8.55 17.60
N ASP A 174 -7.86 -8.23 17.90
CA ASP A 174 -7.02 -8.99 18.82
C ASP A 174 -7.28 -8.66 20.32
N GLY A 175 -8.18 -7.71 20.59
CA GLY A 175 -8.50 -7.21 21.93
C GLY A 175 -7.56 -6.10 22.44
N SER A 176 -6.61 -5.65 21.63
CA SER A 176 -5.79 -4.48 21.98
C SER A 176 -6.62 -3.21 21.90
N GLY A 177 -6.70 -2.44 22.99
CA GLY A 177 -7.58 -1.28 23.09
C GLY A 177 -6.86 0.02 23.38
N VAL A 178 -7.46 1.14 22.94
CA VAL A 178 -7.09 2.53 23.24
C VAL A 178 -8.31 3.34 23.66
N LEU A 179 -8.09 4.40 24.46
CA LEU A 179 -9.12 5.41 24.65
C LEU A 179 -9.29 6.19 23.34
N ALA A 180 -10.46 6.11 22.75
CA ALA A 180 -10.80 6.86 21.54
C ALA A 180 -11.52 8.16 21.92
N ILE A 181 -11.14 9.25 21.28
CA ILE A 181 -11.71 10.59 21.45
C ILE A 181 -12.09 11.10 20.06
N CYS A 182 -13.38 11.06 19.76
CA CYS A 182 -13.91 11.63 18.51
C CYS A 182 -14.06 13.15 18.65
N MET A 183 -13.50 13.89 17.73
CA MET A 183 -13.72 15.33 17.61
C MET A 183 -15.09 15.59 16.98
N SER A 184 -16.16 15.29 17.75
CA SER A 184 -17.56 15.28 17.30
C SER A 184 -18.02 16.58 16.65
N PHE A 185 -17.38 17.70 16.95
CA PHE A 185 -17.66 19.02 16.36
C PHE A 185 -16.47 19.54 15.54
N TRP A 186 -15.71 18.60 14.97
CA TRP A 186 -14.55 18.85 14.12
C TRP A 186 -13.33 19.42 14.85
N TYR A 187 -12.18 19.39 14.20
CA TYR A 187 -10.92 19.92 14.76
C TYR A 187 -10.81 21.45 14.65
N ASN A 188 -11.93 22.16 14.38
CA ASN A 188 -11.98 23.61 14.34
C ASN A 188 -13.15 24.20 15.17
N ASN A 189 -13.73 23.44 16.10
CA ASN A 189 -14.87 23.87 16.87
C ASN A 189 -14.63 25.15 17.71
N ALA A 190 -13.37 25.47 18.00
CA ALA A 190 -12.90 26.71 18.63
C ALA A 190 -11.79 27.38 17.80
N GLN A 191 -11.91 27.33 16.47
CA GLN A 191 -10.88 27.69 15.50
C GLN A 191 -10.12 28.97 15.87
N ARG A 192 -10.85 30.02 16.29
CA ARG A 192 -10.28 31.27 16.75
C ARG A 192 -11.22 31.96 17.71
N PHE A 193 -10.73 32.36 18.87
CA PHE A 193 -11.49 33.18 19.81
C PHE A 193 -11.45 34.64 19.37
N SER A 194 -12.60 35.27 19.41
CA SER A 194 -12.71 36.71 19.09
C SER A 194 -12.03 37.58 20.15
N ALA A 195 -11.37 38.66 19.75
CA ALA A 195 -10.89 39.66 20.67
C ALA A 195 -12.08 40.42 21.37
N ASP A 196 -13.30 40.38 20.81
CA ASP A 196 -14.53 40.77 21.48
C ASP A 196 -14.94 39.67 22.47
N ILE A 197 -14.76 39.95 23.76
CA ILE A 197 -14.98 39.00 24.85
C ILE A 197 -16.43 38.53 24.93
N ASP A 198 -17.41 39.34 24.53
CA ASP A 198 -18.83 38.91 24.50
C ASP A 198 -19.06 37.84 23.43
N LYS A 199 -18.39 37.94 22.30
CA LYS A 199 -18.46 36.94 21.24
C LYS A 199 -17.68 35.67 21.64
N ALA A 200 -16.50 35.83 22.25
CA ALA A 200 -15.68 34.70 22.71
C ALA A 200 -16.38 33.91 23.82
N TYR A 201 -17.04 34.60 24.76
CA TYR A 201 -17.84 33.95 25.80
C TYR A 201 -19.05 33.20 25.23
N ARG A 202 -19.79 33.82 24.30
CA ARG A 202 -20.91 33.14 23.59
C ARG A 202 -20.46 31.92 22.82
N LEU A 203 -19.28 31.93 22.19
CA LEU A 203 -18.71 30.75 21.54
C LEU A 203 -18.52 29.62 22.54
N THR A 204 -17.98 29.92 23.73
CA THR A 204 -17.77 28.95 24.81
C THR A 204 -19.10 28.33 25.28
N GLU A 205 -20.16 29.16 25.42
CA GLU A 205 -21.51 28.69 25.78
C GLU A 205 -22.09 27.78 24.67
N ASN A 206 -22.00 28.18 23.41
CA ASN A 206 -22.50 27.40 22.29
C ASN A 206 -21.81 26.02 22.20
N ILE A 207 -20.47 25.97 22.41
CA ILE A 207 -19.71 24.70 22.44
C ILE A 207 -20.20 23.85 23.62
N ARG A 208 -20.38 24.45 24.84
CA ARG A 208 -20.92 23.73 25.99
C ARG A 208 -22.24 23.03 25.65
N ASP A 209 -23.15 23.79 25.06
CA ASP A 209 -24.50 23.32 24.75
C ASP A 209 -24.47 22.24 23.65
N SER A 210 -23.53 22.34 22.70
CA SER A 210 -23.32 21.32 21.67
C SER A 210 -22.85 19.99 22.24
N PHE A 211 -22.04 20.01 23.29
CA PHE A 211 -21.53 18.79 23.94
C PHE A 211 -22.56 18.14 24.90
N GLU A 212 -23.75 18.73 25.09
CA GLU A 212 -24.78 18.10 25.92
C GLU A 212 -25.29 16.81 25.28
N GLY A 213 -25.18 15.69 26.01
CA GLY A 213 -25.51 14.35 25.53
C GLY A 213 -24.44 13.67 24.68
N VAL A 214 -23.32 14.35 24.36
CA VAL A 214 -22.19 13.81 23.58
C VAL A 214 -20.98 13.55 24.48
N ALA A 215 -20.60 14.50 25.35
CA ALA A 215 -19.48 14.34 26.25
C ALA A 215 -19.80 13.33 27.36
N THR A 216 -18.96 12.33 27.58
CA THR A 216 -19.08 11.33 28.66
C THR A 216 -18.48 11.82 29.98
N THR A 217 -17.66 12.86 29.93
CA THR A 217 -16.91 13.43 31.05
C THR A 217 -17.22 14.92 31.22
N PRO A 218 -16.85 15.55 32.34
CA PRO A 218 -16.98 17.01 32.47
C PRO A 218 -15.95 17.81 31.66
N TYR A 219 -15.03 17.19 30.98
CA TYR A 219 -14.00 17.81 30.15
C TYR A 219 -14.50 17.96 28.70
N LEU A 220 -14.44 19.17 28.16
CA LEU A 220 -14.86 19.49 26.79
C LEU A 220 -13.64 19.87 25.95
N LEU A 221 -13.44 19.21 24.82
CA LEU A 221 -12.31 19.46 23.91
C LEU A 221 -12.62 20.63 22.97
N LEU A 222 -11.84 21.69 23.06
CA LEU A 222 -11.94 22.89 22.24
C LEU A 222 -10.69 23.01 21.36
N MET A 223 -10.85 22.74 20.07
CA MET A 223 -9.76 22.75 19.10
C MET A 223 -9.57 24.14 18.51
N ASN A 224 -8.52 24.85 18.95
CA ASN A 224 -8.17 26.20 18.53
C ASN A 224 -7.15 26.15 17.40
N GLY A 225 -7.66 26.00 16.19
CA GLY A 225 -6.91 25.81 14.95
C GLY A 225 -7.79 25.25 13.84
N VAL A 226 -7.23 25.09 12.66
CA VAL A 226 -7.77 24.43 11.47
C VAL A 226 -6.62 24.28 10.46
N ASP A 227 -6.90 23.87 9.24
CA ASP A 227 -5.94 23.70 8.14
C ASP A 227 -5.10 24.95 7.91
N HIS A 228 -3.78 24.81 8.02
CA HIS A 228 -2.78 25.86 7.77
C HIS A 228 -2.96 27.14 8.59
N LEU A 229 -3.70 27.08 9.70
CA LEU A 229 -3.95 28.25 10.54
C LEU A 229 -2.75 28.54 11.45
N GLU A 230 -2.34 29.82 11.48
CA GLU A 230 -1.32 30.30 12.39
C GLU A 230 -1.79 30.33 13.87
N PRO A 231 -0.87 30.12 14.83
CA PRO A 231 -1.17 30.18 16.26
C PRO A 231 -1.79 31.52 16.64
N GLN A 232 -2.76 31.50 17.56
CA GLN A 232 -3.45 32.69 18.03
C GLN A 232 -2.63 33.40 19.13
N PRO A 233 -2.07 34.61 18.87
CA PRO A 233 -1.13 35.25 19.82
C PRO A 233 -1.80 35.85 21.06
N ASP A 234 -3.08 36.20 20.97
CA ASP A 234 -3.89 36.80 22.05
C ASP A 234 -4.78 35.77 22.77
N LEU A 235 -4.57 34.47 22.57
CA LEU A 235 -5.39 33.42 23.14
C LEU A 235 -5.43 33.47 24.66
N LEU A 236 -4.26 33.46 25.33
CA LEU A 236 -4.19 33.32 26.79
C LEU A 236 -4.89 34.50 27.50
N PRO A 237 -4.67 35.78 27.13
CA PRO A 237 -5.43 36.90 27.67
C PRO A 237 -6.97 36.79 27.47
N ILE A 238 -7.42 36.27 26.31
CA ILE A 238 -8.83 36.06 26.05
C ILE A 238 -9.41 34.97 26.97
N LEU A 239 -8.70 33.87 27.17
CA LEU A 239 -9.13 32.80 28.08
C LEU A 239 -9.25 33.33 29.54
N ASP A 240 -8.29 34.16 29.97
CA ASP A 240 -8.33 34.79 31.29
C ASP A 240 -9.58 35.68 31.48
N GLU A 241 -9.98 36.42 30.42
CA GLU A 241 -11.20 37.26 30.49
C GLU A 241 -12.48 36.40 30.45
N ILE A 242 -12.49 35.29 29.68
CA ILE A 242 -13.63 34.36 29.70
C ILE A 242 -13.74 33.71 31.07
N GLN A 243 -12.61 33.27 31.68
CA GLN A 243 -12.61 32.66 33.03
C GLN A 243 -13.29 33.55 34.09
N LYS A 244 -13.13 34.86 34.01
CA LYS A 244 -13.77 35.79 34.96
C LYS A 244 -15.31 35.85 34.86
N ARG A 245 -15.85 35.37 33.74
CA ARG A 245 -17.29 35.37 33.45
C ARG A 245 -17.96 34.01 33.67
N LEU A 246 -17.14 32.94 33.65
CA LEU A 246 -17.64 31.58 33.88
C LEU A 246 -18.17 31.42 35.33
N PRO A 247 -19.12 30.51 35.58
CA PRO A 247 -19.51 30.06 36.90
C PRO A 247 -18.28 29.63 37.72
N GLU A 248 -18.31 29.81 39.03
CA GLU A 248 -17.19 29.52 39.95
C GLU A 248 -16.70 28.06 39.87
N ASP A 249 -17.59 27.13 39.46
CA ASP A 249 -17.31 25.71 39.34
C ASP A 249 -16.89 25.30 37.91
N GLU A 250 -16.77 26.24 36.96
CA GLU A 250 -16.33 25.99 35.59
C GLU A 250 -14.93 26.60 35.33
N LYS A 251 -14.14 25.93 34.49
CA LYS A 251 -12.78 26.39 34.17
C LYS A 251 -12.52 26.32 32.67
N ILE A 252 -11.80 27.32 32.15
CA ILE A 252 -11.26 27.33 30.80
C ILE A 252 -9.73 27.52 30.85
N TYR A 253 -8.99 26.69 30.12
CA TYR A 253 -7.53 26.77 30.10
C TYR A 253 -6.96 26.10 28.87
N GLN A 254 -5.75 26.54 28.47
CA GLN A 254 -5.00 25.86 27.42
C GLN A 254 -4.37 24.57 27.94
N THR A 255 -4.37 23.50 27.13
CA THR A 255 -3.80 22.20 27.48
C THR A 255 -3.29 21.47 26.22
N SER A 256 -2.78 20.24 26.39
CA SER A 256 -2.40 19.34 25.29
C SER A 256 -3.41 18.21 25.14
N LEU A 257 -3.39 17.53 23.98
CA LEU A 257 -4.19 16.32 23.75
C LEU A 257 -3.81 15.18 24.71
N GLU A 258 -2.53 15.01 25.02
CA GLU A 258 -2.05 14.03 26.02
C GLU A 258 -2.71 14.29 27.39
N ASN A 259 -2.63 15.52 27.86
CA ASN A 259 -3.26 15.94 29.15
C ASN A 259 -4.78 15.77 29.10
N TYR A 260 -5.42 16.12 28.00
CA TYR A 260 -6.85 15.91 27.84
C TYR A 260 -7.23 14.44 27.98
N ALA A 261 -6.51 13.53 27.33
CA ALA A 261 -6.74 12.09 27.43
C ALA A 261 -6.55 11.58 28.90
N GLU A 262 -5.54 12.08 29.62
CA GLU A 262 -5.34 11.76 31.03
C GLU A 262 -6.50 12.25 31.90
N LEU A 263 -7.01 13.46 31.68
CA LEU A 263 -8.16 14.01 32.38
C LEU A 263 -9.43 13.19 32.13
N VAL A 264 -9.66 12.77 30.90
CA VAL A 264 -10.78 11.89 30.52
C VAL A 264 -10.68 10.56 31.26
N ARG A 265 -9.51 9.90 31.29
CA ARG A 265 -9.30 8.64 32.03
C ARG A 265 -9.49 8.78 33.54
N GLY A 266 -9.02 9.89 34.09
CA GLY A 266 -9.14 10.17 35.53
C GLY A 266 -10.54 10.57 35.97
N ALA A 267 -11.45 10.83 35.01
CA ALA A 267 -12.80 11.29 35.30
C ALA A 267 -13.66 10.20 35.96
N LYS A 268 -14.46 10.59 36.92
CA LYS A 268 -15.53 9.73 37.46
C LYS A 268 -16.71 9.82 36.50
N ILE A 269 -16.88 8.82 35.65
CA ILE A 269 -18.03 8.72 34.75
C ILE A 269 -19.19 8.02 35.47
N LYS A 270 -20.43 8.38 35.11
CA LYS A 270 -21.64 7.79 35.69
C LYS A 270 -21.99 6.44 35.05
N GLU A 271 -21.63 6.27 33.81
CA GLU A 271 -21.90 5.09 33.01
C GLU A 271 -20.59 4.58 32.43
N GLU A 272 -20.47 3.27 32.20
CA GLU A 272 -19.31 2.68 31.56
C GLU A 272 -19.20 3.20 30.11
N MET A 273 -17.95 3.55 29.66
CA MET A 273 -17.73 3.96 28.29
C MET A 273 -18.08 2.82 27.33
N PRO A 274 -18.79 3.08 26.21
CA PRO A 274 -19.05 2.04 25.23
C PRO A 274 -17.75 1.54 24.61
N THR A 275 -17.80 0.33 24.07
CA THR A 275 -16.69 -0.27 23.32
C THR A 275 -17.08 -0.45 21.87
N GLU A 276 -16.26 0.02 20.96
CA GLU A 276 -16.35 -0.26 19.52
C GLU A 276 -15.17 -1.14 19.11
N VAL A 277 -15.42 -2.12 18.24
CA VAL A 277 -14.41 -3.07 17.78
C VAL A 277 -14.29 -3.01 16.25
N GLY A 278 -13.06 -3.03 15.77
CA GLY A 278 -12.80 -3.08 14.33
C GLY A 278 -12.63 -1.69 13.68
N GLU A 279 -12.92 -1.59 12.38
CA GLU A 279 -12.72 -0.36 11.61
C GLU A 279 -13.73 0.74 11.96
N LEU A 280 -13.27 1.99 11.94
CA LEU A 280 -14.14 3.15 12.06
C LEU A 280 -14.41 3.74 10.66
N MET A 281 -15.52 3.31 10.08
CA MET A 281 -15.97 3.68 8.71
C MET A 281 -17.44 4.09 8.70
N GLN A 282 -17.92 4.73 9.78
CA GLN A 282 -19.29 5.22 9.91
C GLN A 282 -19.34 6.69 9.60
N GLY A 283 -20.22 7.10 8.70
CA GLY A 283 -20.37 8.49 8.30
C GLY A 283 -21.12 8.66 6.98
N THR A 284 -21.31 9.92 6.57
CA THR A 284 -21.85 10.24 5.23
C THR A 284 -20.76 10.19 4.17
N THR A 285 -21.15 10.16 2.91
CA THR A 285 -20.26 10.31 1.76
C THR A 285 -19.33 11.52 1.93
N GLY A 286 -19.88 12.70 2.26
CA GLY A 286 -19.10 13.93 2.46
C GLY A 286 -18.22 13.95 3.71
N ASN A 287 -18.37 12.97 4.62
CA ASN A 287 -17.52 12.85 5.81
C ASN A 287 -16.40 11.82 5.61
N LEU A 288 -16.69 10.69 4.97
CA LEU A 288 -15.73 9.58 4.81
C LEU A 288 -14.86 9.70 3.56
N LEU A 289 -15.35 10.38 2.51
CA LEU A 289 -14.62 10.61 1.26
C LEU A 289 -14.10 9.31 0.62
N LYS A 290 -14.89 8.24 0.69
CA LYS A 290 -14.50 6.86 0.34
C LYS A 290 -14.08 6.69 -1.12
N ASP A 291 -14.63 7.49 -2.05
CA ASP A 291 -14.39 7.29 -3.48
C ASP A 291 -13.05 7.83 -3.96
N THR A 292 -12.27 8.45 -3.06
CA THR A 292 -10.86 8.79 -3.33
C THR A 292 -10.03 7.58 -3.74
N VAL A 293 -10.44 6.36 -3.35
CA VAL A 293 -9.78 5.12 -3.77
C VAL A 293 -9.75 4.93 -5.29
N SER A 294 -10.70 5.54 -6.01
CA SER A 294 -10.79 5.49 -7.47
C SER A 294 -10.34 6.78 -8.17
N SER A 295 -10.00 7.83 -7.42
CA SER A 295 -9.41 9.04 -7.99
C SER A 295 -7.96 8.79 -8.39
N ARG A 296 -7.55 9.14 -9.62
CA ARG A 296 -6.19 8.95 -10.13
C ARG A 296 -5.64 7.53 -9.83
N VAL A 297 -6.36 6.50 -10.26
CA VAL A 297 -6.02 5.08 -10.01
C VAL A 297 -4.55 4.76 -10.32
N TYR A 298 -3.96 5.39 -11.34
CA TYR A 298 -2.56 5.20 -11.71
C TYR A 298 -1.56 5.52 -10.57
N LEU A 299 -1.90 6.42 -9.65
CA LEU A 299 -1.06 6.68 -8.45
C LEU A 299 -1.12 5.50 -7.48
N LYS A 300 -2.30 4.91 -7.30
CA LYS A 300 -2.51 3.78 -6.39
C LYS A 300 -1.83 2.51 -6.91
N THR A 301 -1.94 2.24 -8.21
CA THR A 301 -1.25 1.10 -8.85
C THR A 301 0.26 1.24 -8.72
N LYS A 302 0.80 2.45 -8.96
CA LYS A 302 2.24 2.70 -8.81
C LYS A 302 2.70 2.61 -7.36
N ASN A 303 1.91 3.14 -6.42
CA ASN A 303 2.19 3.01 -4.99
C ASN A 303 2.23 1.54 -4.54
N CYS A 304 1.26 0.73 -4.98
CA CYS A 304 1.21 -0.71 -4.70
C CYS A 304 2.49 -1.43 -5.18
N GLU A 305 2.92 -1.16 -6.43
CA GLU A 305 4.15 -1.70 -7.00
C GLU A 305 5.37 -1.37 -6.12
N LEU A 306 5.54 -0.09 -5.76
CA LEU A 306 6.71 0.38 -5.04
C LEU A 306 6.73 -0.05 -3.57
N GLN A 307 5.57 -0.09 -2.89
CA GLN A 307 5.46 -0.67 -1.56
C GLN A 307 5.92 -2.13 -1.57
N ASN A 308 5.38 -2.93 -2.48
CA ASN A 308 5.75 -4.34 -2.61
C ASN A 308 7.24 -4.51 -2.95
N MET A 309 7.81 -3.66 -3.80
CA MET A 309 9.24 -3.69 -4.11
C MET A 309 10.10 -3.48 -2.86
N LEU A 310 9.74 -2.54 -1.99
CA LEU A 310 10.48 -2.30 -0.74
C LEU A 310 10.24 -3.41 0.28
N GLU A 311 8.98 -3.72 0.59
CA GLU A 311 8.56 -4.63 1.67
C GLU A 311 8.84 -6.09 1.38
N ASN A 312 8.50 -6.52 0.17
CA ASN A 312 8.47 -7.94 -0.19
C ASN A 312 9.61 -8.37 -1.14
N CYS A 313 10.37 -7.44 -1.70
CA CYS A 313 11.49 -7.79 -2.59
C CYS A 313 12.84 -7.35 -2.01
N LEU A 314 13.08 -6.05 -1.85
CA LEU A 314 14.38 -5.51 -1.44
C LEU A 314 14.78 -5.89 -0.02
N GLU A 315 13.93 -5.62 0.96
CA GLU A 315 14.25 -5.90 2.36
C GLU A 315 14.47 -7.39 2.62
N PRO A 316 13.62 -8.34 2.16
CA PRO A 316 13.86 -9.76 2.32
C PRO A 316 15.11 -10.24 1.60
N LEU A 317 15.36 -9.82 0.35
CA LEU A 317 16.54 -10.21 -0.40
C LEU A 317 17.82 -9.88 0.37
N TYR A 318 17.98 -8.60 0.76
CA TYR A 318 19.18 -8.15 1.44
C TYR A 318 19.30 -8.68 2.88
N ALA A 319 18.19 -8.91 3.58
CA ALA A 319 18.21 -9.55 4.89
C ALA A 319 18.74 -11.00 4.79
N LEU A 320 18.29 -11.74 3.80
CA LEU A 320 18.75 -13.12 3.57
C LEU A 320 20.20 -13.18 3.11
N LEU A 321 20.65 -12.30 2.21
CA LEU A 321 22.04 -12.20 1.81
C LEU A 321 22.95 -11.97 3.03
N GLU A 322 22.60 -11.03 3.90
CA GLU A 322 23.43 -10.74 5.08
C GLU A 322 23.37 -11.87 6.12
N LEU A 323 22.20 -12.49 6.32
CA LEU A 323 22.01 -13.66 7.20
C LEU A 323 22.76 -14.91 6.69
N SER A 324 22.94 -15.05 5.37
CA SER A 324 23.76 -16.08 4.76
C SER A 324 25.28 -15.83 4.90
N GLY A 325 25.67 -14.74 5.57
CA GLY A 325 27.05 -14.42 5.91
C GLY A 325 27.73 -13.33 5.05
N MET A 326 27.00 -12.69 4.13
CA MET A 326 27.49 -11.55 3.33
C MET A 326 27.43 -10.25 4.15
N ASN A 327 28.27 -10.16 5.18
CA ASN A 327 28.23 -9.08 6.16
C ASN A 327 28.39 -7.70 5.50
N GLY A 328 27.47 -6.78 5.81
CA GLY A 328 27.51 -5.39 5.34
C GLY A 328 26.91 -5.17 3.96
N VAL A 329 26.30 -6.19 3.35
CA VAL A 329 25.62 -6.07 2.04
C VAL A 329 24.31 -5.29 2.12
N TYR A 330 23.67 -5.25 3.31
CA TYR A 330 22.36 -4.60 3.49
C TYR A 330 22.43 -3.08 3.33
N PRO A 331 21.77 -2.48 2.33
CA PRO A 331 21.92 -1.07 1.96
C PRO A 331 21.03 -0.16 2.82
N SER A 332 21.22 -0.18 4.15
CA SER A 332 20.33 0.50 5.12
C SER A 332 20.06 1.98 4.77
N GLY A 333 21.11 2.74 4.40
CA GLY A 333 20.94 4.16 4.08
C GLY A 333 20.10 4.42 2.83
N HIS A 334 20.21 3.55 1.81
CA HIS A 334 19.38 3.66 0.60
C HIS A 334 17.92 3.30 0.91
N LEU A 335 17.69 2.24 1.68
CA LEU A 335 16.33 1.83 2.06
C LEU A 335 15.64 2.88 2.95
N ASP A 336 16.36 3.48 3.92
CA ASP A 336 15.83 4.59 4.73
C ASP A 336 15.43 5.79 3.83
N TYR A 337 16.23 6.10 2.83
CA TYR A 337 15.96 7.18 1.88
C TYR A 337 14.73 6.88 1.02
N LEU A 338 14.65 5.66 0.47
CA LEU A 338 13.50 5.21 -0.35
C LEU A 338 12.21 5.19 0.46
N TRP A 339 12.24 4.67 1.69
CA TRP A 339 11.09 4.68 2.58
C TRP A 339 10.59 6.09 2.89
N LYS A 340 11.49 7.02 3.22
CA LYS A 340 11.10 8.42 3.44
C LYS A 340 10.47 9.05 2.20
N MET A 341 11.04 8.79 1.02
CA MET A 341 10.50 9.32 -0.24
C MET A 341 9.11 8.75 -0.54
N LEU A 342 8.91 7.44 -0.33
CA LEU A 342 7.62 6.80 -0.51
C LEU A 342 6.58 7.33 0.47
N ILE A 343 6.91 7.39 1.76
CA ILE A 343 5.99 7.85 2.81
C ILE A 343 5.58 9.33 2.61
N ARG A 344 6.42 10.16 2.00
CA ARG A 344 6.03 11.52 1.62
C ARG A 344 4.86 11.55 0.62
N ASN A 345 4.73 10.53 -0.24
CA ASN A 345 3.58 10.36 -1.13
C ASN A 345 2.34 9.78 -0.42
N HIS A 346 2.50 9.28 0.80
CA HIS A 346 1.42 8.69 1.60
C HIS A 346 0.61 9.71 2.40
N ALA A 347 1.00 11.00 2.45
CA ALA A 347 0.14 12.05 2.99
C ALA A 347 -1.26 11.89 2.39
N HIS A 348 -2.32 12.01 3.23
CA HIS A 348 -3.66 11.53 2.85
C HIS A 348 -4.18 12.21 1.58
N ASP A 349 -4.09 13.52 1.42
CA ASP A 349 -4.53 14.19 0.19
C ASP A 349 -3.69 13.82 -1.03
N SER A 350 -2.39 13.53 -0.83
CA SER A 350 -1.49 13.12 -1.92
C SER A 350 -1.90 11.76 -2.48
N ILE A 351 -1.90 10.71 -1.64
CA ILE A 351 -2.22 9.34 -2.11
C ILE A 351 -3.69 9.19 -2.49
N CYS A 352 -4.60 9.92 -1.84
CA CYS A 352 -6.01 9.93 -2.20
C CYS A 352 -6.27 10.54 -3.58
N GLY A 353 -5.34 11.31 -4.13
CA GLY A 353 -5.47 11.87 -5.47
C GLY A 353 -6.37 13.09 -5.54
N CYS A 354 -6.58 13.77 -4.40
CA CYS A 354 -7.50 14.89 -4.24
C CYS A 354 -6.80 16.25 -4.08
N SER A 355 -5.58 16.37 -4.60
CA SER A 355 -4.77 17.60 -4.62
C SER A 355 -4.74 18.23 -6.02
N THR A 356 -4.09 19.39 -6.14
CA THR A 356 -3.85 20.03 -7.45
C THR A 356 -2.99 19.15 -8.36
N ASP A 357 -3.11 19.33 -9.68
CA ASP A 357 -2.37 18.55 -10.67
C ASP A 357 -0.85 18.63 -10.48
N ALA A 358 -0.33 19.80 -10.06
CA ALA A 358 1.10 19.97 -9.81
C ALA A 358 1.61 19.07 -8.66
N VAL A 359 0.83 18.88 -7.60
CA VAL A 359 1.15 17.94 -6.51
C VAL A 359 1.32 16.53 -7.06
N HIS A 360 0.37 16.09 -7.88
CA HIS A 360 0.38 14.72 -8.39
C HIS A 360 1.50 14.48 -9.40
N ARG A 361 1.90 15.48 -10.20
CA ARG A 361 3.13 15.40 -11.01
C ARG A 361 4.38 15.24 -10.14
N HIS A 362 4.49 15.97 -9.03
CA HIS A 362 5.61 15.80 -8.09
C HIS A 362 5.58 14.43 -7.41
N MET A 363 4.40 13.82 -7.21
CA MET A 363 4.31 12.43 -6.74
C MET A 363 4.83 11.43 -7.78
N GLU A 364 4.47 11.61 -9.06
CA GLU A 364 4.97 10.77 -10.15
C GLU A 364 6.51 10.86 -10.22
N ASP A 365 7.10 12.06 -10.14
CA ASP A 365 8.58 12.24 -10.09
C ASP A 365 9.20 11.48 -8.89
N ARG A 366 8.60 11.56 -7.71
CA ARG A 366 9.08 10.81 -6.53
C ARG A 366 8.97 9.30 -6.73
N PHE A 367 7.87 8.82 -7.33
CA PHE A 367 7.69 7.40 -7.65
C PHE A 367 8.73 6.91 -8.67
N GLU A 368 9.02 7.69 -9.72
CA GLU A 368 10.04 7.35 -10.72
C GLU A 368 11.43 7.21 -10.07
N ASN A 369 11.82 8.15 -9.21
CA ASN A 369 13.09 8.08 -8.47
C ASN A 369 13.18 6.84 -7.56
N ILE A 370 12.08 6.45 -6.89
CA ILE A 370 12.04 5.24 -6.06
C ILE A 370 12.19 4.00 -6.93
N GLU A 371 11.52 3.96 -8.08
CA GLU A 371 11.58 2.83 -9.01
C GLU A 371 12.98 2.63 -9.56
N GLU A 372 13.62 3.69 -10.06
CA GLU A 372 14.97 3.63 -10.61
C GLU A 372 16.00 3.12 -9.60
N MET A 373 16.02 3.71 -8.41
CA MET A 373 16.94 3.28 -7.35
C MET A 373 16.60 1.88 -6.85
N GLY A 374 15.32 1.55 -6.69
CA GLY A 374 14.88 0.25 -6.23
C GLY A 374 15.24 -0.87 -7.21
N LYS A 375 15.01 -0.67 -8.51
CA LYS A 375 15.39 -1.64 -9.57
C LYS A 375 16.91 -1.86 -9.61
N GLU A 376 17.70 -0.80 -9.46
CA GLU A 376 19.16 -0.94 -9.42
C GLU A 376 19.63 -1.71 -8.16
N LEU A 377 19.00 -1.47 -7.00
CA LEU A 377 19.29 -2.26 -5.80
C LEU A 377 18.88 -3.73 -5.98
N LEU A 378 17.70 -4.01 -6.57
CA LEU A 378 17.28 -5.39 -6.87
C LEU A 378 18.30 -6.09 -7.77
N ARG A 379 18.70 -5.45 -8.87
CA ARG A 379 19.70 -5.95 -9.80
C ARG A 379 21.01 -6.27 -9.08
N ARG A 380 21.50 -5.39 -8.21
CA ARG A 380 22.74 -5.61 -7.43
C ARG A 380 22.58 -6.75 -6.42
N GLY A 381 21.49 -6.81 -5.69
CA GLY A 381 21.22 -7.87 -4.72
C GLY A 381 21.14 -9.24 -5.39
N MET A 382 20.43 -9.36 -6.51
CA MET A 382 20.33 -10.60 -7.28
C MET A 382 21.67 -11.02 -7.89
N LYS A 383 22.49 -10.08 -8.35
CA LYS A 383 23.86 -10.38 -8.79
C LYS A 383 24.74 -10.89 -7.64
N GLN A 384 24.63 -10.31 -6.45
CA GLN A 384 25.34 -10.82 -5.28
C GLN A 384 24.89 -12.25 -4.93
N LEU A 385 23.59 -12.52 -4.98
CA LEU A 385 23.07 -13.87 -4.80
C LEU A 385 23.71 -14.83 -5.82
N ALA A 386 23.63 -14.50 -7.10
CA ALA A 386 24.18 -15.34 -8.18
C ALA A 386 25.69 -15.55 -8.04
N ALA A 387 26.46 -14.53 -7.66
CA ALA A 387 27.91 -14.64 -7.48
C ALA A 387 28.33 -15.61 -6.37
N HIS A 388 27.48 -15.91 -5.39
CA HIS A 388 27.75 -16.84 -4.29
C HIS A 388 27.20 -18.24 -4.50
N VAL A 389 26.26 -18.40 -5.42
CA VAL A 389 25.72 -19.70 -5.81
C VAL A 389 26.71 -20.37 -6.79
N HIS A 390 27.09 -21.61 -6.52
CA HIS A 390 27.86 -22.49 -7.48
C HIS A 390 29.27 -22.04 -7.87
N ARG A 391 30.08 -21.59 -6.98
CA ARG A 391 31.54 -21.44 -7.26
C ARG A 391 32.22 -22.69 -7.80
N ASN A 392 31.54 -23.84 -7.76
CA ASN A 392 32.09 -25.15 -8.26
C ASN A 392 31.64 -25.49 -9.69
N LEU A 393 30.92 -24.64 -10.39
CA LEU A 393 30.59 -24.82 -11.81
C LEU A 393 31.78 -24.46 -12.71
N ALA A 394 31.76 -24.95 -13.94
CA ALA A 394 32.77 -24.59 -14.93
C ALA A 394 32.68 -23.07 -15.23
N LYS A 395 33.84 -22.44 -15.46
CA LYS A 395 33.88 -20.99 -15.75
C LYS A 395 33.16 -20.59 -17.04
N GLU A 396 32.99 -21.55 -17.93
CA GLU A 396 32.32 -21.39 -19.21
C GLU A 396 30.81 -21.33 -19.08
N ASP A 397 30.26 -21.79 -17.96
CA ASP A 397 28.81 -21.89 -17.74
C ASP A 397 28.18 -20.55 -17.38
N TYR A 398 26.87 -20.52 -17.52
CA TYR A 398 25.98 -19.48 -17.03
C TYR A 398 25.00 -20.09 -16.02
N GLN A 399 24.31 -19.25 -15.28
CA GLN A 399 23.29 -19.71 -14.32
C GLN A 399 22.09 -18.79 -14.35
N ILE A 400 20.91 -19.40 -14.16
CA ILE A 400 19.66 -18.69 -13.87
C ILE A 400 19.38 -18.87 -12.39
N VAL A 401 19.26 -17.77 -11.64
CA VAL A 401 18.85 -17.80 -10.23
C VAL A 401 17.43 -17.25 -10.13
N VAL A 402 16.55 -18.02 -9.49
CA VAL A 402 15.15 -17.67 -9.24
C VAL A 402 14.96 -17.52 -7.75
N PHE A 403 14.60 -16.34 -7.29
CA PHE A 403 14.41 -16.02 -5.88
C PHE A 403 12.94 -15.80 -5.55
N ASN A 404 12.47 -16.53 -4.55
CA ASN A 404 11.15 -16.37 -3.94
C ASN A 404 11.27 -15.58 -2.65
N SER A 405 10.75 -14.39 -2.66
CA SER A 405 10.81 -13.46 -1.52
C SER A 405 9.65 -13.60 -0.52
N LEU A 406 8.79 -14.62 -0.66
CA LEU A 406 7.61 -14.82 0.17
C LEU A 406 7.75 -16.07 1.08
N GLU A 407 6.87 -16.14 2.07
CA GLU A 407 6.88 -17.10 3.17
C GLU A 407 6.45 -18.53 2.83
N LYS A 408 6.00 -18.81 1.60
CA LYS A 408 5.61 -20.16 1.15
C LYS A 408 6.36 -20.53 -0.11
N SER A 409 6.60 -21.84 -0.29
CA SER A 409 7.13 -22.38 -1.54
C SER A 409 6.15 -22.12 -2.69
N ARG A 410 6.67 -21.76 -3.88
CA ARG A 410 5.87 -21.44 -5.07
C ARG A 410 6.38 -22.14 -6.31
N THR A 411 5.47 -22.38 -7.26
CA THR A 411 5.76 -22.85 -8.61
C THR A 411 5.19 -21.86 -9.60
N GLU A 412 6.02 -21.28 -10.47
CA GLU A 412 5.61 -20.26 -11.45
C GLU A 412 6.29 -20.48 -12.80
N VAL A 413 5.58 -20.14 -13.86
CA VAL A 413 6.18 -19.97 -15.19
C VAL A 413 6.95 -18.65 -15.19
N ILE A 414 8.22 -18.69 -15.50
CA ILE A 414 9.13 -17.55 -15.56
C ILE A 414 9.76 -17.41 -16.93
N ASP A 415 10.05 -16.18 -17.32
CA ASP A 415 10.86 -15.84 -18.49
C ASP A 415 12.25 -15.41 -18.01
N ALA A 416 13.31 -15.95 -18.64
CA ALA A 416 14.69 -15.60 -18.34
C ALA A 416 15.41 -15.11 -19.61
N VAL A 417 16.30 -14.14 -19.42
CA VAL A 417 17.16 -13.59 -20.48
C VAL A 417 18.60 -13.99 -20.21
N ILE A 418 19.19 -14.79 -21.11
CA ILE A 418 20.55 -15.32 -21.00
C ILE A 418 21.40 -14.64 -22.06
N ASP A 419 22.31 -13.77 -21.65
CA ASP A 419 23.28 -13.13 -22.55
C ASP A 419 24.59 -13.94 -22.52
N VAL A 420 24.87 -14.67 -23.59
CA VAL A 420 26.10 -15.44 -23.76
C VAL A 420 27.11 -14.61 -24.57
N VAL A 421 28.34 -14.47 -24.08
CA VAL A 421 29.39 -13.74 -24.78
C VAL A 421 29.65 -14.39 -26.15
N ALA A 422 29.66 -13.62 -27.23
CA ALA A 422 29.78 -14.15 -28.60
C ALA A 422 31.13 -14.83 -28.86
N GLU A 423 32.18 -14.47 -28.13
CA GLU A 423 33.51 -15.14 -28.16
C GLU A 423 33.47 -16.58 -27.68
N ASP A 424 32.45 -16.96 -26.87
CA ASP A 424 32.23 -18.35 -26.43
C ASP A 424 31.64 -19.23 -27.56
N GLU A 425 31.34 -18.68 -28.75
CA GLU A 425 30.78 -19.39 -29.89
C GLU A 425 29.64 -20.37 -29.52
N PRO A 426 28.56 -19.91 -28.89
CA PRO A 426 27.54 -20.82 -28.39
C PRO A 426 26.89 -21.62 -29.52
N GLN A 427 26.83 -22.92 -29.36
CA GLN A 427 26.17 -23.87 -30.29
C GLN A 427 24.67 -23.98 -30.01
N GLY A 428 24.25 -23.58 -28.82
CA GLY A 428 22.93 -23.64 -28.26
C GLY A 428 23.03 -23.65 -26.75
N ILE A 429 21.92 -23.89 -26.07
CA ILE A 429 21.88 -23.92 -24.60
C ILE A 429 21.21 -25.20 -24.08
N ARG A 430 21.70 -25.71 -22.95
CA ARG A 430 21.10 -26.75 -22.15
C ARG A 430 20.95 -26.28 -20.71
N ILE A 431 19.78 -26.52 -20.11
CA ILE A 431 19.45 -26.08 -18.75
C ILE A 431 19.31 -27.33 -17.87
N THR A 432 20.00 -27.33 -16.71
CA THR A 432 19.90 -28.42 -15.72
C THR A 432 19.64 -27.90 -14.32
N ASP A 433 18.89 -28.71 -13.53
CA ASP A 433 18.60 -28.43 -12.11
C ASP A 433 19.81 -28.78 -11.19
N GLU A 434 19.60 -28.67 -9.88
CA GLU A 434 20.61 -28.96 -8.86
C GLU A 434 21.09 -30.41 -8.85
N ASN A 435 20.30 -31.36 -9.37
CA ASN A 435 20.62 -32.78 -9.46
C ASN A 435 21.27 -33.17 -10.79
N GLY A 436 21.45 -32.19 -11.70
CA GLY A 436 21.93 -32.38 -13.05
C GLY A 436 20.88 -32.94 -14.02
N MET A 437 19.61 -32.92 -13.60
CA MET A 437 18.50 -33.31 -14.47
C MET A 437 18.16 -32.16 -15.44
N GLU A 438 17.89 -32.52 -16.68
CA GLU A 438 17.49 -31.54 -17.68
C GLU A 438 16.13 -30.90 -17.31
N VAL A 439 16.07 -29.57 -17.36
CA VAL A 439 14.85 -28.79 -17.16
C VAL A 439 14.31 -28.44 -18.54
N PRO A 440 13.07 -28.86 -18.87
CA PRO A 440 12.43 -28.44 -20.12
C PRO A 440 12.23 -26.95 -20.19
N PHE A 441 12.61 -26.34 -21.31
CA PHE A 441 12.45 -24.91 -21.56
C PHE A 441 12.03 -24.65 -23.01
N LEU A 442 11.42 -23.49 -23.23
CA LEU A 442 11.05 -23.00 -24.55
C LEU A 442 11.95 -21.81 -24.89
N VAL A 443 12.58 -21.82 -26.05
CA VAL A 443 13.27 -20.65 -26.60
C VAL A 443 12.24 -19.76 -27.29
N LEU A 444 12.01 -18.56 -26.71
CA LEU A 444 11.07 -17.57 -27.24
C LEU A 444 11.70 -16.74 -28.37
N ASP A 445 12.99 -16.42 -28.22
CA ASP A 445 13.73 -15.59 -29.16
C ASP A 445 15.23 -15.79 -29.01
N THR A 446 15.96 -15.59 -30.11
CA THR A 446 17.43 -15.59 -30.13
C THR A 446 17.92 -14.43 -31.00
N GLU A 447 18.70 -13.54 -30.41
CA GLU A 447 19.22 -12.35 -31.09
C GLU A 447 20.71 -12.12 -30.82
N LYS A 448 21.43 -11.58 -31.82
CA LYS A 448 22.82 -11.09 -31.64
C LYS A 448 22.78 -9.60 -31.41
N LEU A 449 23.39 -9.15 -30.30
CA LEU A 449 23.42 -7.75 -29.93
C LEU A 449 24.70 -7.40 -29.20
N ALA A 450 25.08 -6.13 -29.24
CA ALA A 450 26.11 -5.55 -28.38
C ALA A 450 25.49 -5.10 -27.05
N LYS A 451 25.78 -5.85 -25.97
CA LYS A 451 25.31 -5.55 -24.61
C LYS A 451 26.15 -4.42 -24.03
N SER A 452 25.47 -3.39 -23.52
CA SER A 452 26.14 -2.32 -22.77
C SER A 452 26.65 -2.85 -21.42
N VAL A 453 27.90 -2.52 -21.11
CA VAL A 453 28.57 -2.89 -19.85
C VAL A 453 29.05 -1.62 -19.15
N PHE A 454 28.60 -1.44 -17.91
CA PHE A 454 28.97 -0.30 -17.07
C PHE A 454 29.99 -0.77 -16.01
N THR A 455 31.08 -0.02 -15.87
CA THR A 455 32.11 -0.30 -14.86
C THR A 455 32.44 0.95 -14.07
N ALA A 456 32.84 0.79 -12.79
CA ALA A 456 33.21 1.90 -11.92
C ALA A 456 34.55 2.57 -12.31
N ILE A 457 35.33 1.95 -13.18
CA ILE A 457 36.72 2.36 -13.49
C ILE A 457 36.95 2.78 -14.94
N ASN A 458 35.92 2.70 -15.79
CA ASN A 458 36.04 3.08 -17.20
C ASN A 458 34.70 3.61 -17.74
N LEU A 459 34.73 4.24 -18.90
CA LEU A 459 33.54 4.62 -19.65
C LEU A 459 32.72 3.38 -20.02
N PRO A 460 31.38 3.53 -20.23
CA PRO A 460 30.54 2.45 -20.72
C PRO A 460 31.18 1.78 -21.94
N GLY A 461 31.10 0.47 -21.98
CA GLY A 461 31.57 -0.35 -23.09
C GLY A 461 30.47 -1.24 -23.61
N MET A 462 30.80 -1.98 -24.69
CA MET A 462 29.89 -2.96 -25.28
C MET A 462 30.61 -4.30 -25.41
N VAL A 463 29.86 -5.36 -25.22
CA VAL A 463 30.30 -6.74 -25.41
C VAL A 463 29.31 -7.42 -26.37
N ASP A 464 29.82 -8.00 -27.45
CA ASP A 464 29.00 -8.75 -28.39
C ASP A 464 28.48 -10.03 -27.72
N THR A 465 27.16 -10.21 -27.76
CA THR A 465 26.47 -11.34 -27.11
C THR A 465 25.47 -12.00 -28.04
N VAL A 466 25.19 -13.26 -27.76
CA VAL A 466 24.03 -13.98 -28.24
C VAL A 466 23.03 -14.06 -27.07
N ARG A 467 21.89 -13.40 -27.23
CA ARG A 467 20.81 -13.37 -26.25
C ARG A 467 19.80 -14.46 -26.54
N TYR A 468 19.57 -15.30 -25.55
CA TYR A 468 18.45 -16.25 -25.53
C TYR A 468 17.38 -15.76 -24.59
N LYS A 469 16.15 -15.65 -25.07
CA LYS A 469 14.96 -15.46 -24.21
C LYS A 469 14.29 -16.81 -24.06
N VAL A 470 14.18 -17.30 -22.84
CA VAL A 470 13.65 -18.64 -22.55
C VAL A 470 12.54 -18.59 -21.54
N ARG A 471 11.61 -19.55 -21.64
CA ARG A 471 10.53 -19.77 -20.68
C ARG A 471 10.68 -21.12 -20.04
N ILE A 472 10.60 -21.16 -18.70
CA ILE A 472 10.69 -22.38 -17.89
C ILE A 472 9.61 -22.39 -16.80
N LEU A 473 9.31 -23.57 -16.27
CA LEU A 473 8.54 -23.72 -15.05
C LEU A 473 9.52 -23.85 -13.87
N ALA A 474 9.57 -22.82 -13.02
CA ALA A 474 10.34 -22.88 -11.79
C ALA A 474 9.49 -23.56 -10.72
N GLU A 475 9.84 -24.82 -10.41
CA GLU A 475 9.06 -25.67 -9.51
C GLU A 475 9.58 -25.59 -8.08
N ASN A 476 8.64 -25.53 -7.13
CA ASN A 476 8.90 -25.64 -5.68
C ASN A 476 10.00 -24.70 -5.16
N VAL A 477 10.10 -23.49 -5.69
CA VAL A 477 11.06 -22.50 -5.20
C VAL A 477 10.76 -22.21 -3.74
N PRO A 478 11.71 -22.48 -2.81
CA PRO A 478 11.44 -22.50 -1.39
C PRO A 478 11.09 -21.12 -0.82
N ALA A 479 10.42 -21.12 0.34
CA ALA A 479 10.07 -19.90 1.07
C ALA A 479 11.31 -19.08 1.43
N PHE A 480 11.27 -17.77 1.20
CA PHE A 480 12.40 -16.86 1.43
C PHE A 480 13.72 -17.49 0.98
N GLY A 481 13.71 -18.01 -0.22
CA GLY A 481 14.81 -18.80 -0.72
C GLY A 481 14.92 -18.77 -2.25
N PHE A 482 15.77 -19.59 -2.78
CA PHE A 482 16.04 -19.59 -4.21
C PHE A 482 16.33 -21.01 -4.73
N VAL A 483 16.21 -21.14 -6.06
CA VAL A 483 16.75 -22.25 -6.84
C VAL A 483 17.65 -21.70 -7.93
N SER A 484 18.61 -22.48 -8.37
CA SER A 484 19.45 -22.10 -9.49
C SER A 484 19.59 -23.20 -10.50
N TYR A 485 19.55 -22.82 -11.76
CA TYR A 485 19.71 -23.68 -12.93
C TYR A 485 21.03 -23.38 -13.59
N ARG A 486 21.78 -24.43 -13.93
CA ARG A 486 22.98 -24.33 -14.74
C ARG A 486 22.62 -24.20 -16.21
N VAL A 487 23.30 -23.33 -16.93
CA VAL A 487 23.16 -23.15 -18.38
C VAL A 487 24.50 -23.45 -19.04
N GLU A 488 24.51 -24.49 -19.82
CA GLU A 488 25.66 -24.93 -20.63
C GLU A 488 25.48 -24.45 -22.07
N THR A 489 26.55 -23.91 -22.69
CA THR A 489 26.49 -23.28 -24.03
C THR A 489 27.18 -24.13 -25.12
N ASN A 490 27.77 -25.25 -24.78
CA ASN A 490 28.53 -26.10 -25.70
C ASN A 490 27.71 -27.27 -26.29
N HIS A 491 26.39 -27.20 -26.15
CA HIS A 491 25.46 -28.24 -26.61
C HIS A 491 24.48 -27.63 -27.60
N GLU A 492 24.05 -28.42 -28.58
CA GLU A 492 22.88 -28.03 -29.37
C GLU A 492 21.67 -27.88 -28.43
N THR A 493 20.84 -26.89 -28.70
CA THR A 493 19.61 -26.70 -27.92
C THR A 493 18.70 -27.91 -28.09
N THR A 494 18.34 -28.54 -26.95
CA THR A 494 17.41 -29.67 -26.97
C THR A 494 16.01 -29.18 -27.35
N GLU A 495 15.41 -29.78 -28.37
CA GLU A 495 13.99 -29.58 -28.65
C GLU A 495 13.19 -30.54 -27.77
N TYR A 496 12.30 -29.99 -26.95
CA TYR A 496 11.41 -30.75 -26.08
C TYR A 496 10.06 -30.99 -26.75
N GLU A 497 9.59 -32.23 -26.75
CA GLU A 497 8.19 -32.49 -27.10
C GLU A 497 7.30 -32.06 -25.92
N PHE A 498 6.75 -30.90 -26.03
CA PHE A 498 5.74 -30.44 -25.09
C PHE A 498 4.38 -31.01 -25.45
N GLY A 499 3.52 -31.16 -24.43
CA GLY A 499 2.11 -31.52 -24.64
C GLY A 499 1.32 -30.42 -25.36
N ASN A 500 0.00 -30.46 -25.26
CA ASN A 500 -0.87 -29.47 -25.91
C ASN A 500 -0.56 -28.03 -25.46
N THR A 501 -0.67 -27.11 -26.39
CA THR A 501 -0.61 -25.67 -26.09
C THR A 501 -1.77 -25.25 -25.21
N ILE A 502 -1.54 -24.26 -24.34
CA ILE A 502 -2.55 -23.72 -23.42
C ILE A 502 -3.62 -22.95 -24.19
N GLY A 503 -3.27 -22.29 -25.30
CA GLY A 503 -4.22 -21.53 -26.11
C GLY A 503 -4.53 -22.20 -27.44
N PHE A 504 -5.81 -22.25 -27.82
CA PHE A 504 -6.23 -22.75 -29.14
C PHE A 504 -7.58 -22.17 -29.59
N GLU A 505 -7.84 -22.18 -30.92
CA GLU A 505 -9.12 -21.80 -31.50
C GLU A 505 -9.85 -23.06 -32.00
N GLN A 506 -11.12 -23.19 -31.64
CA GLN A 506 -11.99 -24.28 -32.14
C GLN A 506 -13.37 -23.74 -32.48
N LYS A 507 -13.82 -23.90 -33.76
CA LYS A 507 -15.17 -23.53 -34.21
C LYS A 507 -15.59 -22.08 -33.88
N GLN A 508 -14.72 -21.11 -34.09
CA GLN A 508 -14.91 -19.68 -33.75
C GLN A 508 -15.05 -19.37 -32.26
N GLU A 509 -14.68 -20.31 -31.39
CA GLU A 509 -14.41 -20.04 -29.98
C GLU A 509 -12.91 -20.07 -29.73
N TYR A 510 -12.45 -19.13 -28.93
CA TYR A 510 -11.06 -19.08 -28.45
C TYR A 510 -11.02 -19.74 -27.08
N CYS A 511 -10.03 -20.57 -26.84
CA CYS A 511 -9.91 -21.35 -25.62
C CYS A 511 -8.53 -21.20 -25.00
N LEU A 512 -8.48 -20.99 -23.69
CA LEU A 512 -7.27 -21.16 -22.87
C LEU A 512 -7.54 -22.29 -21.87
N GLU A 513 -6.67 -23.29 -21.79
CA GLU A 513 -6.89 -24.44 -20.92
C GLU A 513 -5.61 -24.97 -20.31
N ASN A 514 -5.61 -25.12 -18.99
CA ASN A 514 -4.55 -25.82 -18.23
C ASN A 514 -5.17 -26.93 -17.35
N ASN A 515 -4.40 -27.47 -16.40
CA ASN A 515 -4.88 -28.55 -15.51
C ASN A 515 -6.04 -28.12 -14.60
N ASN A 516 -6.14 -26.83 -14.25
CA ASN A 516 -7.06 -26.31 -13.25
C ASN A 516 -8.28 -25.60 -13.85
N LEU A 517 -8.08 -24.87 -14.95
CA LEU A 517 -9.07 -23.97 -15.55
C LEU A 517 -9.24 -24.23 -17.05
N LYS A 518 -10.45 -23.93 -17.52
CA LYS A 518 -10.73 -23.75 -18.95
C LYS A 518 -11.49 -22.45 -19.14
N VAL A 519 -10.94 -21.56 -19.96
CA VAL A 519 -11.53 -20.27 -20.33
C VAL A 519 -11.98 -20.35 -21.77
N THR A 520 -13.21 -20.00 -22.05
CA THR A 520 -13.72 -19.91 -23.41
C THR A 520 -14.20 -18.48 -23.70
N VAL A 521 -13.83 -17.97 -24.87
CA VAL A 521 -14.22 -16.63 -25.32
C VAL A 521 -14.96 -16.77 -26.64
N SER A 522 -16.22 -16.36 -26.65
CA SER A 522 -17.04 -16.34 -27.86
C SER A 522 -16.71 -15.15 -28.75
N ALA A 523 -17.07 -15.22 -30.03
CA ALA A 523 -16.79 -14.15 -31.00
C ALA A 523 -17.37 -12.77 -30.64
N ASN A 524 -18.38 -12.71 -29.79
CA ASN A 524 -18.94 -11.46 -29.23
C ASN A 524 -18.23 -10.94 -27.99
N GLY A 525 -17.14 -11.60 -27.55
CA GLY A 525 -16.37 -11.21 -26.36
C GLY A 525 -16.88 -11.77 -25.02
N THR A 526 -17.90 -12.63 -25.01
CA THR A 526 -18.37 -13.27 -23.78
C THR A 526 -17.32 -14.24 -23.23
N VAL A 527 -16.91 -14.07 -21.99
CA VAL A 527 -15.91 -14.88 -21.29
C VAL A 527 -16.58 -15.84 -20.33
N ASN A 528 -16.38 -17.15 -20.51
CA ASN A 528 -16.81 -18.17 -19.57
C ASN A 528 -15.59 -18.83 -18.92
N LEU A 529 -15.66 -19.07 -17.62
CA LEU A 529 -14.60 -19.68 -16.82
C LEU A 529 -15.08 -20.98 -16.18
N PHE A 530 -14.54 -22.11 -16.62
CA PHE A 530 -14.81 -23.43 -16.05
C PHE A 530 -13.71 -23.78 -15.03
N HIS A 531 -14.11 -23.99 -13.78
CA HIS A 531 -13.25 -24.45 -12.71
C HIS A 531 -13.33 -25.98 -12.62
N LYS A 532 -12.25 -26.66 -13.00
CA LYS A 532 -12.23 -28.12 -13.16
C LYS A 532 -12.44 -28.88 -11.86
N GLU A 533 -11.89 -28.40 -10.75
CA GLU A 533 -12.01 -29.04 -9.44
C GLU A 533 -13.47 -29.08 -8.94
N SER A 534 -14.20 -27.98 -9.05
CA SER A 534 -15.62 -27.92 -8.64
C SER A 534 -16.59 -28.39 -9.70
N GLY A 535 -16.18 -28.47 -10.97
CA GLY A 535 -17.05 -28.71 -12.11
C GLY A 535 -18.01 -27.55 -12.43
N HIS A 536 -17.79 -26.36 -11.84
CA HIS A 536 -18.65 -25.18 -12.03
C HIS A 536 -18.20 -24.33 -13.22
N ILE A 537 -19.17 -23.78 -13.94
CA ILE A 537 -18.94 -22.81 -15.03
C ILE A 537 -19.46 -21.46 -14.55
N PHE A 538 -18.59 -20.46 -14.51
CA PHE A 538 -18.94 -19.06 -14.34
C PHE A 538 -19.21 -18.49 -15.74
N GLU A 539 -20.50 -18.29 -16.06
CA GLU A 539 -20.92 -17.78 -17.36
C GLU A 539 -20.81 -16.26 -17.39
N ASP A 540 -20.27 -15.72 -18.51
CA ASP A 540 -20.15 -14.27 -18.74
C ASP A 540 -19.51 -13.57 -17.53
N VAL A 541 -18.39 -14.14 -17.10
CA VAL A 541 -17.73 -13.79 -15.82
C VAL A 541 -17.18 -12.38 -15.79
N LEU A 542 -16.93 -11.75 -16.95
CA LEU A 542 -16.30 -10.45 -17.06
C LEU A 542 -17.08 -9.52 -17.98
N ARG A 543 -17.51 -8.38 -17.46
CA ARG A 543 -18.10 -7.28 -18.21
C ARG A 543 -17.45 -5.95 -17.86
N ILE A 544 -17.64 -4.97 -18.71
CA ILE A 544 -17.24 -3.58 -18.43
C ILE A 544 -18.45 -2.68 -18.68
N ASN A 545 -18.68 -1.77 -17.76
CA ASN A 545 -19.67 -0.70 -17.94
C ASN A 545 -19.03 0.68 -17.71
N ASP A 546 -19.62 1.69 -18.32
CA ASP A 546 -19.24 3.08 -18.19
C ASP A 546 -20.45 3.92 -17.82
N SER A 547 -20.37 4.70 -16.77
CA SER A 547 -21.43 5.56 -16.22
C SER A 547 -20.96 7.01 -16.10
N ALA A 548 -21.90 7.95 -16.04
CA ALA A 548 -21.60 9.35 -15.78
C ALA A 548 -21.16 9.55 -14.32
N ASP A 549 -20.23 10.50 -14.10
CA ASP A 549 -19.84 10.98 -12.77
C ASP A 549 -20.05 12.50 -12.68
N ALA A 550 -21.00 12.94 -11.85
CA ALA A 550 -21.23 14.35 -11.56
C ALA A 550 -20.48 14.85 -10.31
N GLY A 551 -19.63 13.99 -9.74
CA GLY A 551 -18.89 14.25 -8.52
C GLY A 551 -17.61 15.04 -8.71
N GLU A 552 -16.69 14.83 -7.80
CA GLU A 552 -15.40 15.52 -7.69
C GLU A 552 -14.33 14.52 -7.18
N ALA A 553 -13.12 14.97 -6.89
CA ALA A 553 -12.04 14.06 -6.53
C ALA A 553 -12.36 13.16 -5.32
N TYR A 554 -13.11 13.66 -4.35
CA TYR A 554 -13.45 12.94 -3.12
C TYR A 554 -14.57 11.91 -3.29
N ASN A 555 -15.60 12.24 -4.08
CA ASN A 555 -16.84 11.46 -4.11
C ASN A 555 -17.34 11.22 -5.53
N TYR A 556 -17.75 9.98 -5.79
CA TYR A 556 -18.53 9.62 -6.95
C TYR A 556 -19.98 10.06 -6.77
N LEU A 557 -20.54 10.74 -7.77
CA LEU A 557 -21.93 11.15 -7.76
C LEU A 557 -22.64 10.63 -9.02
N PRO A 558 -23.45 9.58 -8.91
CA PRO A 558 -24.18 9.05 -10.05
C PRO A 558 -25.21 10.07 -10.56
N VAL A 559 -25.41 10.11 -11.86
CA VAL A 559 -26.38 10.99 -12.51
C VAL A 559 -27.73 10.29 -12.61
N ALA A 560 -28.77 10.92 -12.05
CA ALA A 560 -30.11 10.35 -12.09
C ALA A 560 -30.62 10.22 -13.55
N GLY A 561 -31.03 9.01 -13.93
CA GLY A 561 -31.50 8.71 -15.30
C GLY A 561 -30.37 8.46 -16.29
N ASP A 562 -29.11 8.40 -15.86
CA ASP A 562 -28.02 7.92 -16.72
C ASP A 562 -28.26 6.46 -17.14
N VAL A 563 -27.91 6.17 -18.38
CA VAL A 563 -27.92 4.80 -18.93
C VAL A 563 -26.45 4.40 -19.16
N PRO A 564 -25.89 3.52 -18.32
CA PRO A 564 -24.51 3.08 -18.50
C PRO A 564 -24.29 2.45 -19.88
N VAL A 565 -23.14 2.72 -20.46
CA VAL A 565 -22.70 2.04 -21.68
C VAL A 565 -22.08 0.70 -21.30
N ASP A 566 -22.72 -0.40 -21.72
CA ASP A 566 -22.17 -1.75 -21.55
C ASP A 566 -21.25 -2.06 -22.74
N VAL A 567 -19.99 -2.37 -22.45
CA VAL A 567 -18.98 -2.71 -23.49
C VAL A 567 -19.34 -3.99 -24.24
N SER A 568 -20.17 -4.89 -23.67
CA SER A 568 -20.68 -6.08 -24.38
C SER A 568 -21.54 -5.74 -25.61
N GLY A 569 -21.99 -4.48 -25.73
CA GLY A 569 -22.66 -3.98 -26.95
C GLY A 569 -21.73 -3.76 -28.14
N PHE A 570 -20.42 -3.84 -27.96
CA PHE A 570 -19.40 -3.72 -29.01
C PHE A 570 -18.80 -5.10 -29.32
N THR A 571 -18.50 -5.35 -30.58
CA THR A 571 -17.87 -6.61 -30.99
C THR A 571 -16.36 -6.45 -31.01
N PRO A 572 -15.59 -7.24 -30.23
CA PRO A 572 -14.14 -7.14 -30.20
C PRO A 572 -13.50 -7.79 -31.46
N ALA A 573 -12.31 -7.30 -31.82
CA ALA A 573 -11.37 -8.09 -32.59
C ALA A 573 -10.59 -9.00 -31.63
N ILE A 574 -10.70 -10.33 -31.81
CA ILE A 574 -10.07 -11.30 -30.91
C ILE A 574 -8.87 -11.93 -31.60
N SER A 575 -7.75 -11.98 -30.92
CA SER A 575 -6.52 -12.64 -31.41
C SER A 575 -5.84 -13.45 -30.30
N MET A 576 -5.28 -14.59 -30.69
CA MET A 576 -4.36 -15.33 -29.85
C MET A 576 -2.96 -14.72 -30.04
N GLU A 577 -2.46 -14.00 -29.02
CA GLU A 577 -1.16 -13.31 -29.10
C GLU A 577 0.00 -14.25 -28.84
N GLU A 578 -0.17 -15.19 -27.93
CA GLU A 578 0.84 -16.13 -27.54
C GLU A 578 0.20 -17.46 -27.17
N THR A 579 0.77 -18.57 -27.63
CA THR A 579 0.26 -19.90 -27.32
C THR A 579 1.39 -20.90 -27.35
N ASP A 580 1.74 -21.39 -26.19
CA ASP A 580 2.72 -22.44 -26.00
C ASP A 580 2.31 -23.40 -24.87
N SER A 581 3.18 -24.31 -24.45
CA SER A 581 2.89 -25.28 -23.42
C SER A 581 2.98 -24.73 -21.99
N TYR A 582 3.45 -23.49 -21.82
CA TYR A 582 3.60 -22.81 -20.55
C TYR A 582 2.62 -21.67 -20.36
N LEU A 583 2.17 -21.06 -21.46
CA LEU A 583 1.33 -19.86 -21.41
C LEU A 583 0.43 -19.77 -22.63
N GLY A 584 -0.83 -19.38 -22.39
CA GLY A 584 -1.76 -18.92 -23.42
C GLY A 584 -2.18 -17.49 -23.13
N ARG A 585 -2.08 -16.62 -24.16
CA ARG A 585 -2.49 -15.22 -24.06
C ARG A 585 -3.43 -14.86 -25.20
N LEU A 586 -4.60 -14.36 -24.82
CA LEU A 586 -5.65 -13.96 -25.75
C LEU A 586 -5.94 -12.47 -25.54
N ARG A 587 -6.01 -11.72 -26.62
CA ARG A 587 -6.37 -10.29 -26.62
C ARG A 587 -7.75 -10.09 -27.24
N MET A 588 -8.58 -9.32 -26.56
CA MET A 588 -9.85 -8.78 -27.07
C MET A 588 -9.69 -7.27 -27.23
N HIS A 589 -9.66 -6.80 -28.46
CA HIS A 589 -9.53 -5.38 -28.79
C HIS A 589 -10.89 -4.79 -29.14
N TYR A 590 -11.31 -3.76 -28.39
CA TYR A 590 -12.55 -3.03 -28.60
C TYR A 590 -12.28 -1.58 -29.01
N GLU A 591 -13.09 -1.08 -29.94
CA GLU A 591 -13.25 0.35 -30.19
C GLU A 591 -14.53 0.82 -29.49
N VAL A 592 -14.40 1.32 -28.28
CA VAL A 592 -15.53 1.71 -27.43
C VAL A 592 -15.91 3.16 -27.69
N THR A 593 -17.15 3.41 -28.07
CA THR A 593 -17.66 4.77 -28.24
C THR A 593 -18.47 5.19 -27.02
N LEU A 594 -18.01 6.26 -26.35
CA LEU A 594 -18.61 6.82 -25.16
C LEU A 594 -19.04 8.27 -25.40
N PRO A 595 -20.03 8.79 -24.64
CA PRO A 595 -20.26 10.24 -24.54
C PRO A 595 -18.98 10.96 -24.11
N ALA A 596 -18.67 12.07 -24.76
CA ALA A 596 -17.38 12.76 -24.57
C ALA A 596 -17.23 13.40 -23.20
N TYR A 597 -18.33 13.85 -22.59
CA TYR A 597 -18.36 14.53 -21.29
C TYR A 597 -19.76 14.53 -20.69
N LEU A 598 -19.86 15.02 -19.44
CA LEU A 598 -21.14 15.31 -18.80
C LEU A 598 -21.56 16.75 -19.09
N ASP A 599 -22.72 16.94 -19.72
CA ASP A 599 -23.39 18.22 -19.81
C ASP A 599 -23.98 18.57 -18.44
N LYS A 600 -23.19 19.33 -17.66
CA LYS A 600 -23.53 19.67 -16.26
C LYS A 600 -24.79 20.51 -16.16
N ALA A 601 -25.06 21.36 -17.16
CA ALA A 601 -26.25 22.24 -17.18
C ALA A 601 -27.55 21.42 -17.31
N ASN A 602 -27.51 20.36 -18.11
CA ASN A 602 -28.65 19.48 -18.36
C ASN A 602 -28.61 18.20 -17.52
N ARG A 603 -27.57 17.99 -16.74
CA ARG A 603 -27.33 16.79 -15.91
C ARG A 603 -27.50 15.49 -16.70
N ARG A 604 -26.92 15.44 -17.89
CA ARG A 604 -26.95 14.28 -18.79
C ARG A 604 -25.64 14.16 -19.53
N ARG A 605 -25.33 12.99 -20.04
CA ARG A 605 -24.19 12.80 -20.93
C ARG A 605 -24.35 13.57 -22.23
N SER A 606 -23.22 14.04 -22.78
CA SER A 606 -23.19 14.74 -24.07
C SER A 606 -23.69 13.88 -25.22
N GLU A 607 -24.24 14.54 -26.26
CA GLU A 607 -24.53 13.88 -27.55
C GLU A 607 -23.23 13.70 -28.37
N GLU A 608 -22.24 14.53 -28.12
CA GLU A 608 -20.88 14.35 -28.64
C GLU A 608 -20.27 13.08 -28.07
N THR A 609 -19.59 12.33 -28.91
CA THR A 609 -18.97 11.06 -28.54
C THR A 609 -17.50 11.03 -28.86
N VAL A 610 -16.75 10.22 -28.09
CA VAL A 610 -15.35 9.87 -28.35
C VAL A 610 -15.23 8.37 -28.49
N THR A 611 -14.33 7.93 -29.39
CA THR A 611 -13.98 6.52 -29.48
C THR A 611 -12.60 6.29 -28.90
N MET A 612 -12.48 5.30 -28.02
CA MET A 612 -11.23 4.92 -27.38
C MET A 612 -10.93 3.44 -27.56
N PRO A 613 -9.66 3.07 -27.78
CA PRO A 613 -9.25 1.67 -27.80
C PRO A 613 -9.27 1.11 -26.38
N LEU A 614 -9.77 -0.12 -26.25
CA LEU A 614 -9.74 -0.89 -25.00
C LEU A 614 -9.28 -2.31 -25.33
N ASP A 615 -8.17 -2.71 -24.75
CA ASP A 615 -7.67 -4.07 -24.79
C ASP A 615 -7.96 -4.80 -23.47
N ILE A 616 -8.56 -5.98 -23.57
CA ILE A 616 -8.68 -6.94 -22.48
C ILE A 616 -7.80 -8.13 -22.83
N ILE A 617 -6.77 -8.35 -22.03
CA ILE A 617 -5.80 -9.41 -22.26
C ILE A 617 -6.00 -10.48 -21.18
N LEU A 618 -6.40 -11.68 -21.61
CA LEU A 618 -6.54 -12.86 -20.76
C LEU A 618 -5.27 -13.69 -20.86
N THR A 619 -4.64 -14.01 -19.72
CA THR A 619 -3.44 -14.83 -19.66
C THR A 619 -3.67 -16.01 -18.73
N LEU A 620 -3.46 -17.22 -19.24
CA LEU A 620 -3.49 -18.46 -18.46
C LEU A 620 -2.12 -19.13 -18.53
N LYS A 621 -1.49 -19.34 -17.35
CA LYS A 621 -0.20 -20.01 -17.24
C LYS A 621 -0.37 -21.48 -16.91
N LYS A 622 0.64 -22.30 -17.23
CA LYS A 622 0.74 -23.69 -16.80
C LYS A 622 0.67 -23.76 -15.25
N GLU A 623 -0.07 -24.69 -14.73
CA GLU A 623 -0.31 -24.89 -13.29
C GLU A 623 -1.01 -23.73 -12.54
N ALA A 624 -1.29 -22.59 -13.18
CA ALA A 624 -2.02 -21.50 -12.55
C ALA A 624 -3.44 -21.94 -12.14
N LYS A 625 -3.87 -21.50 -10.96
CA LYS A 625 -5.23 -21.69 -10.43
C LYS A 625 -6.13 -20.50 -10.68
N SER A 626 -5.59 -19.42 -11.21
CA SER A 626 -6.29 -18.18 -11.51
C SER A 626 -6.10 -17.76 -12.96
N LEU A 627 -7.03 -16.96 -13.47
CA LEU A 627 -6.98 -16.32 -14.78
C LEU A 627 -6.52 -14.87 -14.60
N ASP A 628 -5.37 -14.53 -15.16
CA ASP A 628 -4.88 -13.16 -15.16
C ASP A 628 -5.62 -12.35 -16.25
N VAL A 629 -6.06 -11.13 -15.88
CA VAL A 629 -6.79 -10.19 -16.73
C VAL A 629 -6.10 -8.84 -16.69
N THR A 630 -5.66 -8.34 -17.83
CA THR A 630 -5.09 -7.00 -17.97
C THR A 630 -5.98 -6.13 -18.82
N PHE A 631 -6.30 -4.94 -18.34
CA PHE A 631 -7.00 -3.89 -19.09
C PHE A 631 -5.99 -2.83 -19.50
N VAL A 632 -5.96 -2.48 -20.77
CA VAL A 632 -5.14 -1.38 -21.31
C VAL A 632 -6.04 -0.51 -22.18
N PHE A 633 -6.16 0.76 -21.86
CA PHE A 633 -6.95 1.70 -22.63
C PHE A 633 -6.41 3.13 -22.52
N THR A 634 -6.66 3.93 -23.57
CA THR A 634 -6.39 5.36 -23.53
C THR A 634 -7.70 6.10 -23.26
N ASN A 635 -7.87 6.62 -22.05
CA ASN A 635 -9.08 7.36 -21.72
C ASN A 635 -9.18 8.66 -22.53
N LYS A 636 -10.36 8.92 -23.11
CA LYS A 636 -10.69 10.12 -23.89
C LYS A 636 -11.97 10.80 -23.43
N ALA A 637 -12.76 10.16 -22.57
CA ALA A 637 -13.99 10.71 -22.01
C ALA A 637 -13.73 11.46 -20.70
N LYS A 638 -14.61 12.37 -20.33
CA LYS A 638 -14.55 13.18 -19.12
C LYS A 638 -15.80 12.98 -18.29
N GLU A 639 -15.70 13.27 -16.99
CA GLU A 639 -16.78 13.16 -16.01
C GLU A 639 -17.52 11.81 -16.14
N HIS A 640 -16.75 10.73 -16.09
CA HIS A 640 -17.27 9.37 -16.20
C HIS A 640 -16.53 8.40 -15.26
N ARG A 641 -17.13 7.25 -15.08
CA ARG A 641 -16.56 6.14 -14.31
C ARG A 641 -16.71 4.85 -15.08
N MET A 642 -15.61 4.18 -15.39
CA MET A 642 -15.59 2.86 -16.03
C MET A 642 -15.23 1.79 -15.01
N CYS A 643 -16.05 0.74 -14.93
CA CYS A 643 -15.88 -0.37 -14.00
C CYS A 643 -15.75 -1.71 -14.72
N ALA A 644 -14.83 -2.55 -14.23
CA ALA A 644 -14.85 -3.98 -14.51
C ALA A 644 -15.81 -4.68 -13.54
N LEU A 645 -16.73 -5.47 -14.09
CA LEU A 645 -17.72 -6.26 -13.35
C LEU A 645 -17.31 -7.73 -13.39
N VAL A 646 -17.00 -8.32 -12.25
CA VAL A 646 -16.76 -9.76 -12.14
C VAL A 646 -18.04 -10.41 -11.64
N ARG A 647 -18.69 -11.17 -12.52
CA ARG A 647 -20.02 -11.79 -12.32
C ARG A 647 -19.83 -13.25 -11.92
N THR A 648 -19.93 -13.53 -10.64
CA THR A 648 -19.76 -14.91 -10.14
C THR A 648 -21.07 -15.71 -10.13
N GLY A 649 -22.21 -15.03 -10.10
CA GLY A 649 -23.53 -15.65 -9.96
C GLY A 649 -23.74 -16.34 -8.60
N LEU A 650 -22.80 -16.24 -7.67
CA LEU A 650 -22.90 -16.87 -6.36
C LEU A 650 -23.93 -16.16 -5.48
N ASN A 651 -24.75 -16.95 -4.78
CA ASN A 651 -25.74 -16.40 -3.86
C ASN A 651 -25.09 -16.06 -2.51
N CYS A 652 -24.38 -14.95 -2.45
CA CYS A 652 -23.71 -14.50 -1.24
C CYS A 652 -23.77 -12.97 -1.14
N ASP A 653 -24.20 -12.48 0.03
CA ASP A 653 -24.30 -11.05 0.32
C ASP A 653 -23.03 -10.50 1.00
N MET A 654 -22.18 -11.40 1.51
CA MET A 654 -20.92 -11.06 2.16
C MET A 654 -19.77 -11.09 1.15
N ALA A 655 -18.94 -10.07 1.17
CA ALA A 655 -17.62 -10.07 0.55
C ALA A 655 -16.55 -9.97 1.63
N VAL A 656 -15.47 -10.75 1.50
CA VAL A 656 -14.30 -10.68 2.39
C VAL A 656 -13.16 -10.03 1.64
N SER A 657 -12.58 -8.98 2.19
CA SER A 657 -11.46 -8.27 1.58
C SER A 657 -10.26 -8.15 2.52
N THR A 658 -9.07 -8.08 1.93
CA THR A 658 -7.87 -7.73 2.67
C THR A 658 -7.92 -6.26 3.10
N SER A 659 -7.46 -6.01 4.32
CA SER A 659 -7.21 -4.68 4.90
C SER A 659 -5.82 -4.72 5.55
N PRO A 660 -5.17 -3.59 5.84
CA PRO A 660 -3.88 -3.61 6.53
C PRO A 660 -3.91 -4.44 7.83
N PHE A 661 -3.18 -5.57 7.83
CA PHE A 661 -3.11 -6.60 8.89
C PHE A 661 -4.44 -7.30 9.22
N ASP A 662 -5.43 -7.31 8.32
CA ASP A 662 -6.73 -7.91 8.60
C ASP A 662 -7.40 -8.51 7.36
N LEU A 663 -8.40 -9.37 7.60
CA LEU A 663 -9.42 -9.79 6.64
C LEU A 663 -10.76 -9.31 7.18
N ILE A 664 -11.49 -8.51 6.40
CA ILE A 664 -12.74 -7.89 6.82
C ILE A 664 -13.89 -8.39 5.95
N ALA A 665 -14.90 -8.94 6.59
CA ALA A 665 -16.15 -9.33 5.94
C ALA A 665 -17.15 -8.16 5.97
N ARG A 666 -17.69 -7.77 4.80
CA ARG A 666 -18.66 -6.69 4.66
C ARG A 666 -19.91 -7.15 3.93
N ASN A 667 -21.06 -6.84 4.51
CA ASN A 667 -22.36 -7.16 3.92
C ASN A 667 -22.79 -6.06 2.95
N LYS A 668 -23.24 -6.43 1.73
CA LYS A 668 -23.74 -5.46 0.74
C LYS A 668 -24.99 -4.69 1.20
N TRP A 669 -25.71 -5.21 2.19
CA TRP A 669 -26.90 -4.60 2.78
C TRP A 669 -26.59 -3.80 4.06
N ASP A 670 -25.31 -3.53 4.36
CA ASP A 670 -24.96 -2.73 5.53
C ASP A 670 -25.61 -1.35 5.44
N ILE A 671 -26.13 -0.87 6.56
CA ILE A 671 -26.78 0.44 6.66
C ILE A 671 -25.86 1.59 6.23
N LYS A 672 -24.56 1.44 6.41
CA LYS A 672 -23.55 2.39 5.92
C LYS A 672 -23.68 2.70 4.43
N LYS A 673 -23.97 1.66 3.62
CA LYS A 673 -24.12 1.77 2.17
C LYS A 673 -25.40 2.49 1.73
N GLN A 674 -26.37 2.64 2.63
CA GLN A 674 -27.58 3.42 2.35
C GLN A 674 -27.35 4.93 2.44
N ILE A 675 -26.30 5.33 3.17
CA ILE A 675 -25.97 6.73 3.47
C ILE A 675 -24.73 7.19 2.69
N CYS A 676 -23.81 6.25 2.43
CA CYS A 676 -22.61 6.45 1.62
C CYS A 676 -22.73 5.72 0.27
N ASN A 677 -21.81 5.98 -0.66
CA ASN A 677 -21.66 5.17 -1.86
C ASN A 677 -21.35 3.71 -1.50
N GLU A 678 -21.63 2.80 -2.43
CA GLU A 678 -21.41 1.35 -2.24
C GLU A 678 -19.93 0.96 -2.21
N THR A 679 -19.02 1.90 -2.48
CA THR A 679 -17.57 1.69 -2.51
C THR A 679 -17.03 1.21 -1.17
N GLU A 680 -16.29 0.12 -1.19
CA GLU A 680 -15.55 -0.45 -0.05
C GLU A 680 -14.06 -0.59 -0.40
N HIS A 681 -13.22 -0.74 0.64
CA HIS A 681 -11.78 -0.83 0.49
C HIS A 681 -11.28 -2.27 0.48
N ASN A 682 -10.21 -2.51 -0.28
CA ASN A 682 -9.40 -3.72 -0.21
C ASN A 682 -7.90 -3.36 -0.37
N SER A 683 -7.02 -4.24 0.09
CA SER A 683 -5.56 -4.07 -0.05
C SER A 683 -4.94 -5.07 -1.04
N GLY A 684 -5.73 -5.49 -2.05
CA GLY A 684 -5.26 -6.38 -3.12
C GLY A 684 -6.10 -7.64 -3.33
N MET A 685 -7.09 -7.93 -2.47
CA MET A 685 -7.98 -9.07 -2.66
C MET A 685 -9.38 -8.78 -2.17
N THR A 686 -10.38 -9.19 -2.95
CA THR A 686 -11.79 -9.30 -2.53
C THR A 686 -12.34 -10.64 -2.96
N ALA A 687 -12.91 -11.40 -2.02
CA ALA A 687 -13.49 -12.73 -2.26
C ALA A 687 -14.99 -12.75 -1.93
N ILE A 688 -15.76 -13.49 -2.71
CA ILE A 688 -17.19 -13.73 -2.50
C ILE A 688 -17.49 -15.24 -2.64
N GLY A 689 -18.37 -15.75 -1.82
CA GLY A 689 -18.74 -17.16 -1.82
C GLY A 689 -18.72 -17.81 -0.43
N ASP A 690 -18.61 -19.12 -0.41
CA ASP A 690 -18.57 -19.94 0.79
C ASP A 690 -17.51 -21.06 0.69
N GLU A 691 -17.48 -21.97 1.66
CA GLU A 691 -16.55 -23.11 1.68
C GLU A 691 -16.74 -24.10 0.52
N LYS A 692 -17.89 -24.13 -0.14
CA LYS A 692 -18.15 -25.04 -1.26
C LYS A 692 -17.60 -24.46 -2.55
N LEU A 693 -17.82 -23.19 -2.77
CA LEU A 693 -17.37 -22.47 -3.96
C LEU A 693 -17.23 -20.98 -3.66
N SER A 694 -16.07 -20.44 -3.93
CA SER A 694 -15.79 -19.02 -3.80
C SER A 694 -14.99 -18.52 -5.01
N VAL A 695 -15.04 -17.22 -5.25
CA VAL A 695 -14.21 -16.53 -6.24
C VAL A 695 -13.54 -15.35 -5.57
N ALA A 696 -12.23 -15.28 -5.70
CA ALA A 696 -11.44 -14.13 -5.27
C ALA A 696 -10.94 -13.35 -6.47
N ILE A 697 -10.96 -12.02 -6.35
CA ILE A 697 -10.37 -11.10 -7.29
C ILE A 697 -9.11 -10.53 -6.64
N LEU A 698 -7.97 -10.90 -7.21
CA LEU A 698 -6.66 -10.41 -6.82
C LEU A 698 -6.33 -9.20 -7.69
N ASN A 699 -5.72 -8.15 -7.13
CA ASN A 699 -5.42 -6.94 -7.91
C ASN A 699 -4.09 -6.29 -7.50
N ARG A 700 -3.60 -5.38 -8.36
CA ARG A 700 -2.42 -4.55 -8.12
C ARG A 700 -2.81 -3.10 -7.99
N GLY A 701 -3.23 -2.70 -6.77
CA GLY A 701 -3.51 -1.29 -6.46
C GLY A 701 -4.87 -0.77 -6.93
N ILE A 702 -5.85 -1.65 -7.17
CA ILE A 702 -7.25 -1.27 -7.38
C ILE A 702 -7.98 -1.44 -6.05
N TYR A 703 -7.84 -0.44 -5.18
CA TYR A 703 -8.25 -0.54 -3.78
C TYR A 703 -9.75 -0.39 -3.53
N GLY A 704 -10.51 0.14 -4.50
CA GLY A 704 -11.97 0.29 -4.39
C GLY A 704 -12.73 -0.85 -5.04
N TYR A 705 -13.74 -1.40 -4.35
CA TYR A 705 -14.68 -2.35 -4.93
C TYR A 705 -16.11 -2.06 -4.46
N GLU A 706 -17.07 -2.58 -5.20
CA GLU A 706 -18.49 -2.58 -4.84
C GLU A 706 -19.04 -4.01 -4.92
N ASN A 707 -19.71 -4.48 -3.87
CA ASN A 707 -20.54 -5.68 -3.93
C ASN A 707 -21.95 -5.21 -4.32
N LEU A 708 -22.30 -5.33 -5.60
CA LEU A 708 -23.48 -4.69 -6.17
C LEU A 708 -24.78 -5.19 -5.53
N GLN A 709 -25.62 -4.25 -5.07
CA GLN A 709 -26.95 -4.56 -4.57
C GLN A 709 -27.90 -4.96 -5.70
N SER A 710 -27.71 -4.34 -6.88
CA SER A 710 -28.55 -4.53 -8.07
C SER A 710 -28.34 -5.87 -8.76
N GLU A 711 -27.16 -6.50 -8.61
CA GLU A 711 -26.80 -7.73 -9.31
C GLU A 711 -26.12 -8.72 -8.35
N GLN A 712 -26.77 -9.88 -8.14
CA GLN A 712 -26.30 -10.86 -7.19
C GLN A 712 -24.95 -11.49 -7.60
N GLY A 713 -24.03 -11.59 -6.64
CA GLY A 713 -22.72 -12.20 -6.86
C GLY A 713 -21.84 -11.42 -7.83
N THR A 714 -22.04 -10.11 -7.98
CA THR A 714 -21.24 -9.26 -8.85
C THR A 714 -20.42 -8.29 -8.03
N LEU A 715 -19.10 -8.30 -8.27
CA LEU A 715 -18.14 -7.35 -7.74
C LEU A 715 -17.74 -6.37 -8.85
N ALA A 716 -17.82 -5.07 -8.57
CA ALA A 716 -17.41 -4.01 -9.50
C ALA A 716 -16.12 -3.33 -9.00
N PHE A 717 -15.19 -3.09 -9.91
CA PHE A 717 -13.92 -2.42 -9.65
C PHE A 717 -13.73 -1.25 -10.60
N ALA A 718 -13.52 -0.05 -10.07
CA ALA A 718 -13.30 1.14 -10.89
C ALA A 718 -11.93 1.08 -11.58
N LEU A 719 -11.92 0.98 -12.90
CA LEU A 719 -10.70 1.05 -13.74
C LEU A 719 -10.23 2.49 -13.92
N VAL A 720 -11.17 3.42 -14.02
CA VAL A 720 -10.94 4.87 -14.06
C VAL A 720 -12.17 5.59 -13.52
N ARG A 721 -11.92 6.68 -12.81
CA ARG A 721 -12.89 7.71 -12.45
C ARG A 721 -12.33 9.06 -12.84
N SER A 722 -13.07 9.78 -13.65
CA SER A 722 -12.65 11.04 -14.29
C SER A 722 -13.51 12.19 -13.78
N THR A 723 -12.90 13.15 -13.12
CA THR A 723 -13.54 14.38 -12.64
C THR A 723 -12.59 15.56 -12.82
N GLY A 724 -13.10 16.78 -12.85
CA GLY A 724 -12.29 17.96 -13.15
C GLY A 724 -12.12 18.95 -12.00
N LYS A 725 -12.56 18.59 -10.77
CA LYS A 725 -12.52 19.49 -9.60
C LYS A 725 -12.03 18.75 -8.36
N ILE A 726 -11.39 19.46 -7.44
CA ILE A 726 -11.01 18.94 -6.12
C ILE A 726 -12.27 18.71 -5.28
N SER A 727 -13.16 19.72 -5.20
CA SER A 727 -14.37 19.67 -4.38
C SER A 727 -15.58 20.20 -5.15
N ALA A 728 -16.77 19.67 -4.84
CA ALA A 728 -18.04 20.08 -5.45
C ALA A 728 -18.57 21.44 -4.96
N GLY A 729 -17.92 22.04 -3.97
CA GLY A 729 -18.44 23.18 -3.20
C GLY A 729 -18.84 24.42 -3.99
N ASP A 730 -18.39 24.59 -5.25
CA ASP A 730 -18.82 25.74 -6.06
C ASP A 730 -18.77 25.48 -7.56
N GLU A 731 -19.90 25.68 -8.24
CA GLU A 731 -19.98 25.75 -9.70
C GLU A 731 -19.17 26.94 -10.26
N ALA A 732 -18.78 27.88 -9.42
CA ALA A 732 -18.05 29.10 -9.74
C ALA A 732 -16.63 29.16 -9.16
N CYS A 733 -15.99 28.01 -8.91
CA CYS A 733 -14.57 28.01 -8.52
C CYS A 733 -13.73 28.58 -9.66
N ASP A 734 -12.80 29.46 -9.30
CA ASP A 734 -11.70 29.86 -10.17
C ASP A 734 -10.76 28.68 -10.49
N ASP A 735 -9.78 28.94 -11.34
CA ASP A 735 -8.87 27.90 -11.84
C ASP A 735 -8.05 27.17 -10.75
N GLU A 736 -7.99 27.68 -9.52
CA GLU A 736 -7.21 27.08 -8.43
C GLU A 736 -7.77 25.73 -7.95
N TRP A 737 -9.11 25.53 -8.02
CA TRP A 737 -9.77 24.27 -7.67
C TRP A 737 -9.98 23.33 -8.86
N ALA A 738 -9.62 23.76 -10.06
CA ALA A 738 -9.67 22.94 -11.24
C ALA A 738 -8.49 21.98 -11.30
N ILE A 739 -8.79 20.72 -11.56
CA ILE A 739 -7.79 19.63 -11.69
C ILE A 739 -8.01 18.85 -13.00
N PRO A 740 -7.77 19.49 -14.16
CA PRO A 740 -8.05 18.87 -15.45
C PRO A 740 -7.32 17.54 -15.69
N GLU A 741 -6.15 17.29 -15.06
CA GLU A 741 -5.43 16.03 -15.18
C GLU A 741 -6.11 14.88 -14.43
N ASN A 742 -7.01 15.17 -13.47
CA ASN A 742 -7.84 14.15 -12.82
C ASN A 742 -8.93 13.58 -13.76
N GLN A 743 -9.14 14.18 -14.93
CA GLN A 743 -9.89 13.54 -16.03
C GLN A 743 -9.17 12.29 -16.55
N CYS A 744 -7.94 12.06 -16.15
CA CYS A 744 -7.13 10.89 -16.50
C CYS A 744 -7.10 10.61 -18.01
N LEU A 745 -6.99 11.66 -18.86
CA LEU A 745 -6.92 11.55 -20.33
C LEU A 745 -5.53 11.02 -20.74
N ARG A 746 -5.24 9.79 -20.34
CA ARG A 746 -3.95 9.11 -20.53
C ARG A 746 -4.15 7.62 -20.74
N GLU A 747 -3.09 6.91 -21.11
CA GLU A 747 -3.09 5.46 -21.07
C GLU A 747 -3.21 4.96 -19.62
N ILE A 748 -4.07 3.99 -19.41
CA ILE A 748 -4.35 3.35 -18.12
C ILE A 748 -4.16 1.85 -18.29
N ARG A 749 -3.44 1.26 -17.34
CA ARG A 749 -3.24 -0.17 -17.22
C ARG A 749 -3.70 -0.64 -15.84
N CYS A 750 -4.61 -1.61 -15.82
CA CYS A 750 -5.10 -2.26 -14.60
C CYS A 750 -4.92 -3.77 -14.69
N GLU A 751 -4.53 -4.41 -13.60
CA GLU A 751 -4.26 -5.85 -13.56
C GLU A 751 -5.05 -6.53 -12.45
N PHE A 752 -5.75 -7.61 -12.83
CA PHE A 752 -6.52 -8.49 -11.94
C PHE A 752 -6.13 -9.93 -12.15
N SER A 753 -6.51 -10.79 -11.18
CA SER A 753 -6.50 -12.23 -11.39
C SER A 753 -7.77 -12.82 -10.77
N ILE A 754 -8.52 -13.64 -11.52
CA ILE A 754 -9.76 -14.27 -11.08
C ILE A 754 -9.44 -15.66 -10.59
N LEU A 755 -9.63 -15.90 -9.29
CA LEU A 755 -9.28 -17.14 -8.60
C LEU A 755 -10.53 -17.85 -8.07
N PRO A 756 -11.09 -18.84 -8.79
CA PRO A 756 -12.11 -19.73 -8.24
C PRO A 756 -11.47 -20.73 -7.27
N GLN A 757 -12.17 -21.09 -6.19
CA GLN A 757 -11.65 -21.95 -5.13
C GLN A 757 -12.75 -22.84 -4.54
N THR A 758 -12.34 -23.98 -3.95
CA THR A 758 -13.15 -24.87 -3.11
C THR A 758 -12.50 -25.03 -1.74
N GLY A 759 -13.31 -25.44 -0.76
CA GLY A 759 -12.84 -25.74 0.60
C GLY A 759 -12.79 -24.54 1.53
N GLY A 760 -12.65 -24.81 2.81
CA GLY A 760 -12.56 -23.81 3.86
C GLY A 760 -11.26 -22.97 3.81
N GLU A 761 -11.22 -21.89 4.58
CA GLU A 761 -10.09 -20.95 4.63
C GLU A 761 -9.83 -20.28 3.27
N PHE A 762 -10.90 -20.09 2.46
CA PHE A 762 -10.76 -19.55 1.10
C PHE A 762 -10.20 -18.11 1.10
N ALA A 763 -10.57 -17.27 2.07
CA ALA A 763 -10.13 -15.89 2.16
C ALA A 763 -8.64 -15.80 2.52
N GLU A 764 -8.17 -16.62 3.47
CA GLU A 764 -6.76 -16.68 3.87
C GLU A 764 -5.86 -17.21 2.75
N LYS A 765 -6.35 -18.22 2.01
CA LYS A 765 -5.65 -18.73 0.82
C LYS A 765 -5.56 -17.65 -0.26
N ALA A 766 -6.69 -16.99 -0.55
CA ALA A 766 -6.74 -15.91 -1.54
C ALA A 766 -5.85 -14.71 -1.16
N ALA A 767 -5.74 -14.37 0.13
CA ALA A 767 -4.84 -13.31 0.60
C ALA A 767 -3.37 -13.62 0.29
N PHE A 768 -2.94 -14.88 0.45
CA PHE A 768 -1.59 -15.29 0.05
C PHE A 768 -1.40 -15.25 -1.48
N GLU A 769 -2.39 -15.75 -2.25
CA GLU A 769 -2.34 -15.71 -3.71
C GLU A 769 -2.32 -14.26 -4.24
N ALA A 770 -3.02 -13.33 -3.57
CA ALA A 770 -2.95 -11.90 -3.90
C ALA A 770 -1.54 -11.34 -3.67
N LYS A 771 -0.92 -11.66 -2.54
CA LYS A 771 0.45 -11.28 -2.24
C LYS A 771 1.43 -11.89 -3.27
N SER A 772 1.22 -13.13 -3.67
CA SER A 772 1.99 -13.81 -4.72
C SER A 772 1.80 -13.12 -6.08
N PHE A 773 0.56 -12.78 -6.46
CA PHE A 773 0.25 -12.05 -7.69
C PHE A 773 0.92 -10.67 -7.73
N GLN A 774 0.95 -9.95 -6.61
CA GLN A 774 1.61 -8.66 -6.50
C GLN A 774 3.15 -8.75 -6.53
N ASN A 775 3.72 -9.90 -6.15
CA ASN A 775 5.16 -10.13 -6.00
C ASN A 775 5.62 -11.34 -6.81
N PRO A 776 5.80 -11.23 -8.14
CA PRO A 776 6.34 -12.31 -8.95
C PRO A 776 7.75 -12.68 -8.49
N MET A 777 8.19 -13.92 -8.79
CA MET A 777 9.55 -14.35 -8.49
C MET A 777 10.58 -13.51 -9.23
N MET A 778 11.69 -13.22 -8.58
CA MET A 778 12.80 -12.47 -9.18
C MET A 778 13.74 -13.42 -9.90
N VAL A 779 14.11 -13.09 -11.13
CA VAL A 779 14.96 -13.91 -12.00
C VAL A 779 16.20 -13.10 -12.38
N GLN A 780 17.37 -13.70 -12.21
CA GLN A 780 18.66 -13.13 -12.66
C GLN A 780 19.47 -14.19 -13.37
N CYS A 781 20.05 -13.83 -14.50
CA CYS A 781 20.98 -14.67 -15.21
C CYS A 781 22.36 -14.04 -15.24
N GLU A 782 23.39 -14.80 -14.81
CA GLU A 782 24.77 -14.34 -14.75
C GLU A 782 25.73 -15.44 -15.25
N PRO A 783 26.89 -15.06 -15.84
CA PRO A 783 27.98 -16.01 -16.09
C PRO A 783 28.59 -16.48 -14.77
N VAL A 784 29.05 -17.70 -14.69
CA VAL A 784 29.81 -18.21 -13.55
C VAL A 784 31.15 -17.48 -13.40
N ASP A 785 31.80 -17.17 -14.50
CA ASP A 785 32.92 -16.23 -14.52
C ASP A 785 32.39 -14.80 -14.70
N THR A 786 32.26 -14.09 -13.60
CA THR A 786 31.76 -12.70 -13.59
C THR A 786 32.63 -11.74 -14.44
N HIS A 787 33.86 -12.12 -14.79
CA HIS A 787 34.77 -11.33 -15.63
C HIS A 787 34.44 -11.42 -17.13
N LYS A 788 33.61 -12.36 -17.58
CA LYS A 788 33.28 -12.53 -19.00
C LYS A 788 32.75 -11.24 -19.68
N PHE A 789 31.95 -10.45 -18.97
CA PHE A 789 31.46 -9.19 -19.51
C PHE A 789 32.45 -8.01 -19.41
N MET A 790 33.64 -8.23 -18.90
CA MET A 790 34.67 -7.19 -18.86
C MET A 790 35.37 -6.94 -20.19
N GLY A 791 35.22 -7.84 -21.15
CA GLY A 791 35.65 -7.77 -22.54
C GLY A 791 37.05 -7.25 -22.74
N GLY A 792 38.06 -8.09 -23.06
CA GLY A 792 39.37 -7.70 -23.61
C GLY A 792 40.13 -6.50 -23.02
N ARG A 793 39.70 -5.95 -21.90
CA ARG A 793 40.29 -4.77 -21.27
C ARG A 793 41.38 -5.18 -20.29
N THR A 794 42.39 -5.79 -20.84
CA THR A 794 43.60 -6.32 -20.18
C THR A 794 44.28 -5.31 -19.24
N ALA A 795 44.19 -4.02 -19.51
CA ALA A 795 44.84 -2.99 -18.69
C ALA A 795 44.28 -2.87 -17.26
N VAL A 796 43.06 -3.37 -17.03
CA VAL A 796 42.39 -3.35 -15.71
C VAL A 796 42.67 -4.63 -14.92
N GLN A 797 42.76 -5.78 -15.62
CA GLN A 797 43.08 -7.08 -15.01
C GLN A 797 44.51 -7.13 -14.47
N ASP A 798 45.45 -6.48 -15.17
CA ASP A 798 46.88 -6.49 -14.81
C ASP A 798 47.26 -5.61 -13.60
N THR A 799 46.37 -4.72 -13.18
CA THR A 799 46.66 -3.77 -12.09
C THR A 799 46.18 -4.21 -10.71
N GLY A 800 45.40 -5.30 -10.58
CA GLY A 800 44.81 -5.74 -9.30
C GLY A 800 43.79 -4.77 -8.71
N ILE A 801 43.58 -3.61 -9.34
CA ILE A 801 42.63 -2.57 -8.90
C ILE A 801 41.19 -2.96 -9.29
N ALA A 802 41.02 -3.78 -10.28
CA ALA A 802 39.71 -4.24 -10.77
C ALA A 802 38.82 -4.83 -9.67
N GLU A 803 39.40 -5.64 -8.79
CA GLU A 803 38.66 -6.30 -7.70
C GLU A 803 38.17 -5.33 -6.63
N ILE A 804 38.81 -4.17 -6.46
CA ILE A 804 38.48 -3.19 -5.41
C ILE A 804 37.29 -2.31 -5.81
N PHE A 805 37.06 -2.06 -7.09
CA PHE A 805 36.09 -1.12 -7.60
C PHE A 805 34.87 -1.75 -8.29
N TYR A 806 34.82 -3.08 -8.40
CA TYR A 806 33.68 -3.77 -8.98
C TYR A 806 32.54 -3.92 -7.98
N GLN A 807 31.40 -3.41 -8.34
CA GLN A 807 30.15 -3.58 -7.58
C GLN A 807 29.65 -5.04 -7.57
N ASP A 808 30.25 -5.88 -8.40
CA ASP A 808 29.91 -7.29 -8.60
C ASP A 808 30.88 -8.24 -7.89
N VAL A 809 31.84 -7.72 -7.10
CA VAL A 809 32.74 -8.55 -6.29
C VAL A 809 31.96 -9.25 -5.19
N PRO A 810 32.08 -10.58 -5.06
CA PRO A 810 31.42 -11.33 -4.00
C PRO A 810 31.79 -10.83 -2.60
N TYR A 811 30.79 -10.69 -1.74
CA TYR A 811 30.99 -10.35 -0.33
C TYR A 811 31.51 -11.56 0.46
N GLY A 812 32.83 -11.72 0.53
CA GLY A 812 33.49 -12.82 1.29
C GLY A 812 33.60 -14.15 0.53
N ASP A 813 34.16 -15.16 1.20
CA ASP A 813 34.41 -16.52 0.63
C ASP A 813 33.27 -17.49 1.00
N ILE A 814 32.04 -17.12 0.71
CA ILE A 814 30.86 -17.93 0.98
C ILE A 814 30.44 -18.64 -0.31
N THR A 815 30.02 -19.91 -0.20
CA THR A 815 29.39 -20.62 -1.29
C THR A 815 28.04 -21.15 -0.82
N LEU A 816 26.98 -20.73 -1.49
CA LEU A 816 25.62 -21.20 -1.26
C LEU A 816 25.34 -22.49 -2.03
N ALA A 817 24.38 -23.27 -1.55
CA ALA A 817 23.88 -24.45 -2.28
C ALA A 817 23.11 -24.00 -3.55
N ARG A 818 22.73 -24.97 -4.41
CA ARG A 818 21.93 -24.69 -5.63
C ARG A 818 20.47 -24.40 -5.36
N SER A 819 19.97 -24.83 -4.23
CA SER A 819 18.63 -24.55 -3.71
C SER A 819 18.75 -24.36 -2.22
N GLU A 820 18.21 -23.29 -1.71
CA GLU A 820 18.27 -22.99 -0.28
C GLU A 820 17.02 -22.27 0.18
N SER A 821 16.48 -22.70 1.34
CA SER A 821 15.39 -22.03 2.04
C SER A 821 15.99 -21.21 3.17
N GLY A 822 15.62 -19.94 3.27
CA GLY A 822 16.06 -19.09 4.38
C GLY A 822 15.19 -19.24 5.62
N ILE A 823 13.98 -18.73 5.59
CA ILE A 823 13.02 -18.75 6.71
C ILE A 823 11.71 -19.37 6.24
N ALA A 824 11.20 -20.34 7.00
CA ALA A 824 9.88 -20.90 6.75
C ALA A 824 8.95 -20.53 7.92
N LEU A 825 7.74 -20.07 7.60
CA LEU A 825 6.65 -19.83 8.54
C LEU A 825 5.54 -20.85 8.28
N GLU A 826 5.35 -21.76 9.24
CA GLU A 826 4.27 -22.74 9.22
C GLU A 826 3.15 -22.29 10.18
N GLY A 827 1.92 -22.47 9.76
CA GLY A 827 0.71 -22.12 10.48
C GLY A 827 -0.38 -21.71 9.49
N LYS A 828 -1.63 -22.10 9.76
CA LYS A 828 -2.75 -21.80 8.87
C LYS A 828 -3.21 -20.36 9.06
N GLY A 829 -3.38 -19.60 7.96
CA GLY A 829 -3.84 -18.22 8.02
C GLY A 829 -2.82 -17.25 8.64
N LEU A 830 -1.53 -17.55 8.57
CA LEU A 830 -0.45 -16.65 8.93
C LEU A 830 0.10 -15.99 7.66
N GLN A 831 0.40 -14.70 7.73
CA GLN A 831 1.00 -13.94 6.63
C GLN A 831 2.14 -13.08 7.15
N VAL A 832 3.32 -13.19 6.53
CA VAL A 832 4.46 -12.32 6.80
C VAL A 832 4.20 -10.95 6.17
N THR A 833 4.58 -9.89 6.87
CA THR A 833 4.50 -8.51 6.38
C THR A 833 5.86 -7.84 6.29
N ALA A 834 6.84 -8.27 7.08
CA ALA A 834 8.20 -7.79 6.95
C ALA A 834 9.24 -8.86 7.30
N LEU A 835 10.29 -8.92 6.49
CA LEU A 835 11.56 -9.53 6.82
C LEU A 835 12.65 -8.52 6.49
N LYS A 836 13.28 -7.93 7.50
CA LYS A 836 14.16 -6.79 7.33
C LYS A 836 15.23 -6.67 8.40
N LYS A 837 16.22 -5.82 8.20
CA LYS A 837 17.10 -5.37 9.26
C LYS A 837 16.33 -4.53 10.28
N SER A 838 16.59 -4.70 11.58
CA SER A 838 15.94 -3.91 12.64
C SER A 838 16.21 -2.42 12.46
N PHE A 839 15.33 -1.57 12.96
CA PHE A 839 15.44 -0.13 12.84
C PHE A 839 16.71 0.42 13.51
N ASP A 840 17.12 -0.20 14.63
CA ASP A 840 18.39 0.09 15.32
C ASP A 840 19.60 -0.58 14.67
N ARG A 841 19.42 -1.38 13.62
CA ARG A 841 20.45 -2.09 12.84
C ARG A 841 21.25 -3.12 13.62
N THR A 842 20.77 -3.56 14.79
CA THR A 842 21.46 -4.51 15.68
C THR A 842 21.10 -5.98 15.43
N GLY A 843 20.14 -6.24 14.58
CA GLY A 843 19.66 -7.57 14.20
C GLY A 843 18.62 -7.49 13.08
N TYR A 844 17.73 -8.47 13.04
CA TYR A 844 16.69 -8.58 12.01
C TYR A 844 15.31 -8.68 12.63
N VAL A 845 14.30 -8.32 11.85
CA VAL A 845 12.89 -8.36 12.24
C VAL A 845 12.13 -9.25 11.27
N LEU A 846 11.36 -10.17 11.81
CA LEU A 846 10.29 -10.88 11.13
C LEU A 846 8.97 -10.41 11.74
N ARG A 847 8.07 -9.82 10.91
CA ARG A 847 6.73 -9.46 11.33
C ARG A 847 5.71 -10.24 10.52
N PHE A 848 4.69 -10.75 11.20
CA PHE A 848 3.60 -11.48 10.60
C PHE A 848 2.34 -11.33 11.45
N PHE A 849 1.19 -11.69 10.92
CA PHE A 849 -0.07 -11.62 11.65
C PHE A 849 -0.95 -12.85 11.43
N ASN A 850 -1.83 -13.10 12.37
CA ASN A 850 -2.85 -14.13 12.31
C ASN A 850 -4.12 -13.57 11.68
N MET A 851 -4.47 -14.02 10.48
CA MET A 851 -5.70 -13.62 9.78
C MET A 851 -6.99 -14.16 10.43
N LYS A 852 -6.88 -15.16 11.33
CA LYS A 852 -8.01 -15.88 11.88
C LYS A 852 -8.58 -15.22 13.13
N GLU A 853 -9.89 -15.47 13.36
CA GLU A 853 -10.64 -15.08 14.55
C GLU A 853 -10.40 -16.01 15.78
N VAL A 854 -9.42 -16.92 15.69
CA VAL A 854 -9.09 -17.90 16.73
C VAL A 854 -7.59 -17.92 16.99
N GLU A 855 -7.23 -18.39 18.17
CA GLU A 855 -5.83 -18.68 18.51
C GLU A 855 -5.19 -19.64 17.49
N ASN A 856 -3.91 -19.46 17.26
CA ASN A 856 -3.12 -20.19 16.26
C ASN A 856 -1.75 -20.53 16.83
N GLU A 857 -1.05 -21.44 16.17
CA GLU A 857 0.34 -21.74 16.43
C GLU A 857 1.19 -21.34 15.21
N ALA A 858 2.30 -20.65 15.45
CA ALA A 858 3.31 -20.38 14.44
C ALA A 858 4.57 -21.19 14.73
N VAL A 859 5.06 -21.88 13.71
CA VAL A 859 6.36 -22.55 13.72
C VAL A 859 7.28 -21.84 12.73
N ILE A 860 8.33 -21.21 13.24
CA ILE A 860 9.33 -20.50 12.45
C ILE A 860 10.62 -21.32 12.41
N ARG A 861 11.08 -21.68 11.20
CA ARG A 861 12.33 -22.40 10.99
C ARG A 861 13.34 -21.47 10.30
N PHE A 862 14.53 -21.38 10.86
CA PHE A 862 15.67 -20.66 10.30
C PHE A 862 16.61 -21.66 9.62
N ASN A 863 16.31 -22.01 8.36
CA ASN A 863 17.03 -23.04 7.62
C ASN A 863 18.39 -22.51 7.15
N GLY A 864 19.47 -23.18 7.50
CA GLY A 864 20.83 -22.79 7.07
C GLY A 864 21.35 -21.46 7.63
N LEU A 865 20.51 -20.69 8.32
CA LEU A 865 20.85 -19.38 8.87
C LEU A 865 21.44 -19.48 10.29
N ALA A 866 22.46 -18.67 10.56
CA ALA A 866 23.17 -18.67 11.85
C ALA A 866 22.42 -17.91 12.96
N VAL A 867 21.10 -18.10 13.08
CA VAL A 867 20.27 -17.45 14.11
C VAL A 867 20.50 -18.16 15.45
N LYS A 868 20.92 -17.39 16.47
CA LYS A 868 21.26 -17.90 17.80
C LYS A 868 20.24 -17.53 18.87
N ARG A 869 19.60 -16.38 18.74
CA ARG A 869 18.66 -15.84 19.73
C ARG A 869 17.49 -15.14 19.05
N VAL A 870 16.32 -15.32 19.62
CA VAL A 870 15.06 -14.73 19.14
C VAL A 870 14.33 -14.08 20.31
N TRP A 871 13.71 -12.93 20.06
CA TRP A 871 12.88 -12.21 21.03
C TRP A 871 11.55 -11.83 20.40
N LYS A 872 10.47 -11.91 21.16
CA LYS A 872 9.24 -11.17 20.88
C LYS A 872 9.47 -9.70 21.23
N THR A 873 9.06 -8.78 20.38
CA THR A 873 9.26 -7.35 20.58
C THR A 873 7.97 -6.59 20.25
N ASN A 874 7.88 -5.34 20.71
CA ASN A 874 6.83 -4.41 20.27
C ASN A 874 7.11 -3.92 18.83
N MET A 875 6.17 -3.18 18.25
CA MET A 875 6.33 -2.67 16.87
C MET A 875 7.38 -1.57 16.76
N LYS A 876 7.73 -0.93 17.88
CA LYS A 876 8.86 0.02 17.98
C LYS A 876 10.22 -0.69 17.98
N GLU A 877 10.27 -2.04 18.04
CA GLU A 877 11.46 -2.90 18.01
C GLU A 877 12.42 -2.74 19.20
N ASN A 878 11.99 -2.15 20.29
CA ASN A 878 12.85 -1.82 21.44
C ASN A 878 12.56 -2.60 22.73
N ALA A 879 11.35 -3.10 22.96
CA ALA A 879 10.99 -3.96 24.08
C ALA A 879 11.15 -5.43 23.67
N ARG A 880 12.00 -6.21 24.38
CA ARG A 880 12.41 -7.55 23.95
C ARG A 880 12.21 -8.57 25.04
N GLU A 881 11.42 -9.60 24.75
CA GLU A 881 11.24 -10.79 25.58
C GLU A 881 11.87 -11.98 24.86
N GLU A 882 12.86 -12.64 25.47
CA GLU A 882 13.58 -13.73 24.83
C GLU A 882 12.73 -14.98 24.74
N ILE A 883 12.73 -15.60 23.57
CA ILE A 883 12.00 -16.83 23.26
C ILE A 883 12.98 -17.96 23.07
N ALA A 884 12.60 -19.15 23.57
CA ALA A 884 13.40 -20.34 23.36
C ALA A 884 13.48 -20.73 21.87
N ILE A 885 14.69 -21.01 21.41
CA ILE A 885 14.97 -21.58 20.11
C ILE A 885 15.56 -22.97 20.29
N ALA A 886 15.01 -23.98 19.61
CA ALA A 886 15.47 -25.35 19.63
C ALA A 886 15.63 -25.87 18.19
N GLU A 887 16.81 -26.39 17.85
CA GLU A 887 17.10 -26.92 16.51
C GLU A 887 16.72 -25.94 15.38
N HIS A 888 17.13 -24.68 15.53
CA HIS A 888 16.78 -23.57 14.60
C HIS A 888 15.27 -23.30 14.47
N THR A 889 14.45 -23.76 15.40
CA THR A 889 12.99 -23.63 15.36
C THR A 889 12.48 -22.87 16.56
N VAL A 890 11.52 -21.97 16.30
CA VAL A 890 10.73 -21.24 17.31
C VAL A 890 9.28 -21.64 17.15
N VAL A 891 8.61 -21.94 18.28
CA VAL A 891 7.17 -22.24 18.31
C VAL A 891 6.47 -21.21 19.21
N LEU A 892 5.41 -20.60 18.70
CA LEU A 892 4.66 -19.55 19.39
C LEU A 892 3.16 -19.80 19.30
N ALA A 893 2.46 -19.61 20.44
CA ALA A 893 1.02 -19.40 20.44
C ALA A 893 0.72 -17.94 20.09
N ILE A 894 -0.24 -17.74 19.20
CA ILE A 894 -0.62 -16.42 18.67
C ILE A 894 -2.12 -16.23 18.88
N ARG A 895 -2.52 -15.10 19.43
CA ARG A 895 -3.93 -14.77 19.60
C ARG A 895 -4.64 -14.58 18.25
N ALA A 896 -5.96 -14.61 18.28
CA ALA A 896 -6.78 -14.16 17.14
C ALA A 896 -6.32 -12.79 16.68
N LYS A 897 -6.17 -12.57 15.37
CA LYS A 897 -5.85 -11.28 14.74
C LYS A 897 -4.58 -10.58 15.27
N GLU A 898 -3.70 -11.28 16.00
CA GLU A 898 -2.49 -10.68 16.57
C GLU A 898 -1.43 -10.41 15.49
N ILE A 899 -0.83 -9.23 15.55
CA ILE A 899 0.39 -8.86 14.81
C ILE A 899 1.59 -9.18 15.71
N VAL A 900 2.44 -10.07 15.25
CA VAL A 900 3.63 -10.51 15.99
C VAL A 900 4.87 -9.91 15.34
N THR A 901 5.74 -9.34 16.16
CA THR A 901 7.06 -8.88 15.75
C THR A 901 8.14 -9.66 16.49
N LEU A 902 8.99 -10.34 15.76
CA LEU A 902 10.16 -11.05 16.28
C LEU A 902 11.42 -10.28 15.89
N PHE A 903 12.30 -10.10 16.86
CA PHE A 903 13.67 -9.65 16.65
C PHE A 903 14.60 -10.87 16.79
N PHE A 904 15.61 -11.00 15.94
CA PHE A 904 16.55 -12.11 16.01
C PHE A 904 17.95 -11.73 15.50
N LYS A 905 18.95 -12.51 15.97
CA LYS A 905 20.34 -12.38 15.54
C LYS A 905 21.16 -13.65 15.79
#